data_81e85aab50f8ae389f8a967b0bf3b8e5
#
_entry.id   81e85aab50f8ae389f8a967b0bf3b8e5
#
_cell.length_a   1.000
_cell.length_b   1.000
_cell.length_c   1.000
_cell.angle_alpha   90.00
_cell.angle_beta   90.00
_cell.angle_gamma   90.00
#
_symmetry.space_group_name_H-M   'P 1'
#
loop_
_entity.id
_entity.type
_entity.pdbx_description
1 polymer ?
#
loop_
_entity_poly.entity_id
_entity_poly.type
_entity_poly.pdbx_seq_one_letter_code
_entity_poly.pdbx_strand_id
1 'polypeptide(L)'
;MQNKGFVKVLAVLLTLICLFYLSFSFVTNKYVSKAEQLTAQGKDGAAYLDSMRNEKVYLNWKTLKECEELQIGLGLDLKGGMNVVLEVSVPDVVKNLAGESANDPKFKKAYDTARKEAKEGNVDFVEAFVNAYSAQNGKNKMGGIFASKLKEMNITYSSTDADVKKVLDEEVKAAVQNSEKVVRSRIDRFGVAQPNIQILTGKGQIGQIMVEMPGIKEPERVRKLLQGSANLEFWETYKLAEIYTALQSLDSRLAKGEGTVASDSAAVTDTTKAVAAADSTKAAEKAAADKAAQQHPLFAKLAQIQGMSSDGCVVGYALAADTAAINAMINSDAAKATLPNDLQLAWGVKAAAGMKGNVFELYALRKVSGQPALQGDVIATASDEFDQQHNPIVSMTMTTNGGREWAAITRKNLKRCVAIVLDGYVYSAPVIQSEINGGVSHISGHFTTDDTRDLANVLKSGKMPAPTNIVQEETVGPSLGAASIEAGFTACVVAFVLLMVFMCVFYGVIPGMVANVALLLNFFFMFGVLVSFQAALTMSGIAGMVLSLGMAVDANVLIYERTKEELRAGKNLKAALADGYGNAFSAIFDSNLTSIITAIILYNFGTGPIRGFAMTLGIGICASFFTAVWITRMVYEHFLNKDKWLNLTFVTGISRNFLANTKVNFMGKAKASVTIFLIGAVVSIGFLSTRGLSKGIDFTGGRNYVIEFEQKGVTPEQVRKAVAAKVNAKDPNATVSAIAITTTSNEAVRLTTNYRINEDAENIDQEVERFIFDALHEAKLIKADYATFIDRDNHAGGSIISAQKVGPSVASEMAKSAIISVLLSLAAIFIYILVRFRNVAFSVGSTLALVFDTLFILGMYSICWGWVPFSLEVDQTFIGAVLTAIGYSINDKVVVFDRMRENLQLYPNRDYFRLFNESLNSTLTRTVMTSATTLLVLLCIFFLGGDSIRSFAFAMILGVVFGTLSSIFLAAPIAFRTLGRTSKRKLTETEAEVVNA
;
A
#
# COMPACT_ATOMS: atom_id res chain seq x y z
N MET A 1 5.21 -42.38 -19.63
CA MET A 1 6.32 -41.90 -18.83
C MET A 1 5.82 -41.30 -17.54
N GLN A 2 5.87 -41.97 -16.41
CA GLN A 2 5.68 -41.16 -15.19
C GLN A 2 6.17 -41.95 -14.00
N ASN A 3 7.15 -41.37 -13.36
CA ASN A 3 7.67 -41.87 -12.10
C ASN A 3 6.55 -41.71 -11.04
N LYS A 4 5.58 -42.65 -11.04
CA LYS A 4 4.41 -42.63 -10.12
C LYS A 4 4.85 -42.54 -8.66
N GLY A 5 6.06 -43.05 -8.35
CA GLY A 5 6.68 -42.91 -7.06
C GLY A 5 7.03 -41.48 -6.70
N PHE A 6 7.60 -40.72 -7.63
CA PHE A 6 7.97 -39.31 -7.41
C PHE A 6 6.77 -38.44 -7.09
N VAL A 7 5.67 -38.55 -7.86
CA VAL A 7 4.44 -37.75 -7.60
C VAL A 7 3.84 -38.07 -6.23
N LYS A 8 3.82 -39.35 -5.83
CA LYS A 8 3.35 -39.74 -4.50
C LYS A 8 4.21 -39.17 -3.38
N VAL A 9 5.54 -39.29 -3.52
CA VAL A 9 6.47 -38.71 -2.53
C VAL A 9 6.31 -37.20 -2.44
N LEU A 10 6.22 -36.51 -3.58
CA LEU A 10 6.03 -35.07 -3.64
C LEU A 10 4.70 -34.65 -2.98
N ALA A 11 3.59 -35.34 -3.27
CA ALA A 11 2.30 -35.08 -2.65
C ALA A 11 2.31 -35.28 -1.13
N VAL A 12 2.93 -36.34 -0.65
CA VAL A 12 3.06 -36.62 0.79
C VAL A 12 3.95 -35.56 1.46
N LEU A 13 5.10 -35.24 0.85
CA LEU A 13 6.03 -34.22 1.37
C LEU A 13 5.32 -32.85 1.47
N LEU A 14 4.66 -32.42 0.40
CA LEU A 14 3.91 -31.15 0.38
C LEU A 14 2.80 -31.13 1.44
N THR A 15 2.07 -32.26 1.59
CA THR A 15 1.04 -32.39 2.63
C THR A 15 1.64 -32.25 4.03
N LEU A 16 2.77 -32.89 4.31
CA LEU A 16 3.44 -32.80 5.60
C LEU A 16 3.94 -31.37 5.88
N ILE A 17 4.53 -30.72 4.89
CA ILE A 17 4.97 -29.31 5.01
C ILE A 17 3.77 -28.41 5.31
N CYS A 18 2.69 -28.54 4.56
CA CYS A 18 1.48 -27.74 4.79
C CYS A 18 0.88 -28.00 6.18
N LEU A 19 0.79 -29.26 6.62
CA LEU A 19 0.30 -29.58 7.97
C LEU A 19 1.20 -28.99 9.06
N PHE A 20 2.50 -29.03 8.86
CA PHE A 20 3.47 -28.48 9.81
C PHE A 20 3.28 -26.96 9.98
N TYR A 21 3.24 -26.21 8.88
CA TYR A 21 3.07 -24.76 8.96
C TYR A 21 1.67 -24.33 9.46
N LEU A 22 0.62 -25.01 9.02
CA LEU A 22 -0.75 -24.72 9.48
C LEU A 22 -0.95 -25.04 10.98
N SER A 23 -0.17 -25.96 11.54
CA SER A 23 -0.25 -26.29 12.96
C SER A 23 0.14 -25.14 13.88
N PHE A 24 1.00 -24.21 13.45
CA PHE A 24 1.35 -23.03 14.22
C PHE A 24 0.13 -22.11 14.41
N SER A 25 -0.66 -21.87 13.37
CA SER A 25 -1.89 -21.09 13.47
C SER A 25 -2.90 -21.71 14.44
N PHE A 26 -3.00 -23.05 14.46
CA PHE A 26 -3.88 -23.75 15.39
C PHE A 26 -3.44 -23.59 16.85
N VAL A 27 -2.13 -23.72 17.12
CA VAL A 27 -1.57 -23.54 18.47
C VAL A 27 -1.76 -22.10 18.94
N THR A 28 -1.40 -21.11 18.13
CA THR A 28 -1.55 -19.70 18.50
C THR A 28 -3.01 -19.33 18.79
N ASN A 29 -3.93 -19.76 17.92
CA ASN A 29 -5.37 -19.48 18.10
C ASN A 29 -5.92 -20.03 19.41
N LYS A 30 -5.41 -21.17 19.89
CA LYS A 30 -5.79 -21.74 21.20
C LYS A 30 -5.45 -20.80 22.36
N TYR A 31 -4.29 -20.13 22.33
CA TYR A 31 -3.88 -19.20 23.39
C TYR A 31 -4.57 -17.86 23.27
N VAL A 32 -4.77 -17.37 22.05
CA VAL A 32 -5.54 -16.13 21.78
C VAL A 32 -6.98 -16.27 22.25
N SER A 33 -7.66 -17.34 21.88
CA SER A 33 -9.05 -17.58 22.31
C SER A 33 -9.18 -17.70 23.85
N LYS A 34 -8.15 -18.24 24.51
CA LYS A 34 -8.12 -18.28 25.97
C LYS A 34 -7.93 -16.89 26.59
N ALA A 35 -7.13 -16.03 25.98
CA ALA A 35 -6.98 -14.64 26.41
C ALA A 35 -8.27 -13.85 26.23
N GLU A 36 -8.98 -14.02 25.11
CA GLU A 36 -10.29 -13.41 24.86
C GLU A 36 -11.33 -13.85 25.90
N GLN A 37 -11.35 -15.14 26.25
CA GLN A 37 -12.23 -15.65 27.32
C GLN A 37 -11.90 -15.04 28.69
N LEU A 38 -10.62 -14.82 29.00
CA LEU A 38 -10.20 -14.14 30.22
C LEU A 38 -10.63 -12.68 30.24
N THR A 39 -10.51 -11.98 29.11
CA THR A 39 -10.98 -10.60 28.96
C THR A 39 -12.50 -10.51 29.12
N ALA A 40 -13.24 -11.44 28.53
CA ALA A 40 -14.71 -11.53 28.71
C ALA A 40 -15.11 -11.81 30.17
N GLN A 41 -14.25 -12.41 30.99
CA GLN A 41 -14.42 -12.64 32.42
C GLN A 41 -13.94 -11.47 33.28
N GLY A 42 -13.56 -10.33 32.68
CA GLY A 42 -13.06 -9.16 33.42
C GLY A 42 -11.60 -9.30 33.91
N LYS A 43 -10.83 -10.28 33.41
CA LYS A 43 -9.41 -10.46 33.69
C LYS A 43 -8.56 -9.89 32.55
N ASP A 44 -7.35 -9.50 32.84
CA ASP A 44 -6.44 -8.97 31.82
C ASP A 44 -5.90 -10.11 30.92
N GLY A 45 -6.54 -10.28 29.76
CA GLY A 45 -6.13 -11.24 28.75
C GLY A 45 -4.83 -10.86 28.04
N ALA A 46 -4.49 -9.56 27.98
CA ALA A 46 -3.24 -9.09 27.38
C ALA A 46 -2.04 -9.49 28.27
N ALA A 47 -2.14 -9.29 29.58
CA ALA A 47 -1.12 -9.74 30.53
C ALA A 47 -0.92 -11.26 30.49
N TYR A 48 -2.01 -12.04 30.24
CA TYR A 48 -1.88 -13.49 30.04
C TYR A 48 -1.06 -13.83 28.78
N LEU A 49 -1.33 -13.20 27.65
CA LEU A 49 -0.55 -13.43 26.42
C LEU A 49 0.93 -13.04 26.60
N ASP A 50 1.18 -11.92 27.24
CA ASP A 50 2.55 -11.44 27.50
C ASP A 50 3.32 -12.44 28.41
N SER A 51 2.66 -13.01 29.42
CA SER A 51 3.27 -14.02 30.29
C SER A 51 3.63 -15.31 29.53
N MET A 52 2.82 -15.69 28.52
CA MET A 52 3.02 -16.90 27.73
C MET A 52 3.98 -16.70 26.55
N ARG A 53 4.32 -15.47 26.19
CA ARG A 53 5.02 -15.10 24.96
C ARG A 53 6.37 -15.80 24.80
N ASN A 54 7.10 -15.95 25.91
CA ASN A 54 8.41 -16.62 25.93
C ASN A 54 8.34 -18.09 26.34
N GLU A 55 7.15 -18.61 26.66
CA GLU A 55 6.97 -20.01 27.02
C GLU A 55 6.98 -20.92 25.80
N LYS A 56 7.61 -22.10 25.91
CA LYS A 56 7.68 -23.11 24.85
C LYS A 56 6.35 -23.85 24.73
N VAL A 57 5.48 -23.41 23.85
CA VAL A 57 4.10 -23.93 23.71
C VAL A 57 3.95 -25.00 22.62
N TYR A 58 4.86 -25.08 21.67
CA TYR A 58 4.82 -26.03 20.57
C TYR A 58 5.89 -27.15 20.76
N LEU A 59 5.45 -28.35 21.10
CA LEU A 59 6.29 -29.55 21.28
C LEU A 59 7.57 -29.30 22.13
N ASN A 60 7.53 -28.40 23.09
CA ASN A 60 8.70 -27.94 23.88
C ASN A 60 9.87 -27.39 23.05
N TRP A 61 9.60 -27.01 21.77
CA TRP A 61 10.64 -26.55 20.86
C TRP A 61 10.48 -25.07 20.54
N LYS A 62 9.26 -24.62 20.20
CA LYS A 62 9.00 -23.23 19.79
C LYS A 62 8.22 -22.47 20.87
N THR A 63 8.59 -21.20 21.09
CA THR A 63 7.87 -20.27 21.97
C THR A 63 6.57 -19.79 21.34
N LEU A 64 5.66 -19.21 22.13
CA LEU A 64 4.43 -18.62 21.60
C LEU A 64 4.74 -17.51 20.59
N LYS A 65 5.74 -16.68 20.88
CA LYS A 65 6.21 -15.61 19.97
C LYS A 65 6.66 -16.19 18.62
N GLU A 66 7.48 -17.25 18.63
CA GLU A 66 7.90 -17.89 17.37
C GLU A 66 6.75 -18.56 16.62
N CYS A 67 5.72 -19.06 17.32
CA CYS A 67 4.51 -19.56 16.68
C CYS A 67 3.66 -18.44 16.07
N GLU A 68 3.57 -17.29 16.75
CA GLU A 68 2.91 -16.08 16.21
C GLU A 68 3.61 -15.56 14.95
N GLU A 69 4.94 -15.63 14.87
CA GLU A 69 5.70 -15.25 13.68
C GLU A 69 5.51 -16.19 12.49
N LEU A 70 5.24 -17.48 12.76
CA LEU A 70 5.07 -18.54 11.75
C LEU A 70 3.62 -18.84 11.38
N GLN A 71 2.63 -18.26 12.08
CA GLN A 71 1.21 -18.44 11.76
C GLN A 71 0.82 -17.69 10.48
N ILE A 72 -0.43 -17.90 10.02
CA ILE A 72 -1.00 -17.12 8.93
C ILE A 72 -1.07 -15.65 9.30
N GLY A 73 -0.39 -14.80 8.54
CA GLY A 73 -0.49 -13.34 8.68
C GLY A 73 -1.81 -12.85 8.10
N LEU A 74 -2.53 -12.01 8.84
CA LEU A 74 -3.68 -11.28 8.33
C LEU A 74 -3.24 -9.87 7.93
N GLY A 75 -3.57 -9.45 6.72
CA GLY A 75 -3.28 -8.10 6.23
C GLY A 75 -4.11 -7.02 6.92
N LEU A 76 -3.79 -5.77 6.60
CA LEU A 76 -4.43 -4.58 7.13
C LEU A 76 -5.95 -4.57 6.95
N ASP A 77 -6.41 -4.94 5.77
CA ASP A 77 -7.83 -4.97 5.40
C ASP A 77 -8.67 -5.93 6.27
N LEU A 78 -8.01 -6.92 6.89
CA LEU A 78 -8.67 -7.97 7.67
C LEU A 78 -8.54 -7.73 9.17
N LYS A 79 -7.36 -7.36 9.66
CA LYS A 79 -7.10 -7.19 11.10
C LYS A 79 -7.28 -5.75 11.58
N GLY A 80 -7.45 -4.81 10.63
CA GLY A 80 -7.28 -3.39 10.90
C GLY A 80 -5.82 -3.03 11.13
N GLY A 81 -5.52 -1.78 11.42
CA GLY A 81 -4.17 -1.32 11.69
C GLY A 81 -3.73 -0.18 10.77
N MET A 82 -2.43 -0.12 10.45
CA MET A 82 -1.82 0.96 9.70
C MET A 82 -0.85 0.45 8.64
N ASN A 83 -0.91 1.04 7.44
CA ASN A 83 0.06 0.88 6.38
C ASN A 83 0.64 2.24 6.01
N VAL A 84 1.96 2.34 5.93
CA VAL A 84 2.67 3.59 5.64
C VAL A 84 3.72 3.34 4.59
N VAL A 85 3.80 4.23 3.60
CA VAL A 85 4.95 4.32 2.72
C VAL A 85 5.79 5.52 3.16
N LEU A 86 6.99 5.21 3.65
CA LEU A 86 8.00 6.18 4.04
C LEU A 86 8.90 6.47 2.86
N GLU A 87 9.14 7.73 2.57
CA GLU A 87 10.14 8.18 1.62
C GLU A 87 11.34 8.76 2.38
N VAL A 88 12.50 8.11 2.21
CA VAL A 88 13.79 8.63 2.70
C VAL A 88 14.18 9.80 1.82
N SER A 89 14.47 10.94 2.41
CA SER A 89 14.84 12.16 1.66
C SER A 89 16.17 11.98 0.93
N VAL A 90 16.12 11.50 -0.32
CA VAL A 90 17.29 11.38 -1.20
C VAL A 90 18.03 12.71 -1.36
N PRO A 91 17.34 13.87 -1.52
CA PRO A 91 17.99 15.17 -1.52
C PRO A 91 18.87 15.41 -0.28
N ASP A 92 18.37 15.07 0.91
CA ASP A 92 19.12 15.28 2.14
C ASP A 92 20.29 14.29 2.28
N VAL A 93 20.16 13.06 1.76
CA VAL A 93 21.30 12.13 1.65
C VAL A 93 22.41 12.75 0.82
N VAL A 94 22.12 13.24 -0.39
CA VAL A 94 23.09 13.88 -1.29
C VAL A 94 23.70 15.12 -0.65
N LYS A 95 22.89 15.94 0.04
CA LYS A 95 23.36 17.10 0.79
C LYS A 95 24.31 16.72 1.92
N ASN A 96 24.00 15.68 2.68
CA ASN A 96 24.85 15.17 3.76
C ASN A 96 26.19 14.63 3.24
N LEU A 97 26.19 13.97 2.08
CA LEU A 97 27.40 13.50 1.41
C LEU A 97 28.28 14.64 0.85
N ALA A 98 27.67 15.75 0.46
CA ALA A 98 28.42 16.94 0.04
C ALA A 98 29.09 17.66 1.21
N GLY A 99 28.64 17.45 2.44
CA GLY A 99 29.19 18.05 3.66
C GLY A 99 29.24 19.58 3.61
N GLU A 100 30.42 20.20 3.84
CA GLU A 100 30.59 21.66 3.81
C GLU A 100 30.36 22.23 2.40
N SER A 101 30.63 21.47 1.34
CA SER A 101 30.41 21.86 -0.04
C SER A 101 28.92 22.07 -0.38
N ALA A 102 28.01 21.58 0.45
CA ALA A 102 26.58 21.87 0.32
C ALA A 102 26.22 23.36 0.51
N ASN A 103 27.09 24.15 1.10
CA ASN A 103 26.95 25.59 1.27
C ASN A 103 27.39 26.41 0.05
N ASP A 104 28.06 25.78 -0.93
CA ASP A 104 28.48 26.45 -2.17
C ASP A 104 27.23 26.95 -2.94
N PRO A 105 27.16 28.19 -3.40
CA PRO A 105 26.10 28.72 -4.24
C PRO A 105 25.82 27.89 -5.50
N LYS A 106 26.86 27.29 -6.08
CA LYS A 106 26.74 26.41 -7.26
C LYS A 106 26.03 25.11 -6.93
N PHE A 107 26.33 24.51 -5.78
CA PHE A 107 25.64 23.34 -5.28
C PHE A 107 24.17 23.65 -5.00
N LYS A 108 23.90 24.73 -4.24
CA LYS A 108 22.53 25.13 -3.89
C LYS A 108 21.64 25.34 -5.12
N LYS A 109 22.16 26.05 -6.12
CA LYS A 109 21.40 26.30 -7.35
C LYS A 109 21.08 25.02 -8.13
N ALA A 110 22.03 24.09 -8.24
CA ALA A 110 21.81 22.80 -8.89
C ALA A 110 20.88 21.90 -8.07
N TYR A 111 21.01 21.94 -6.75
CA TYR A 111 20.16 21.21 -5.80
C TYR A 111 18.70 21.66 -5.89
N ASP A 112 18.43 22.99 -5.87
CA ASP A 112 17.09 23.54 -5.97
C ASP A 112 16.44 23.23 -7.33
N THR A 113 17.24 23.30 -8.42
CA THR A 113 16.78 22.94 -9.76
C THR A 113 16.41 21.45 -9.81
N ALA A 114 17.29 20.56 -9.33
CA ALA A 114 17.05 19.13 -9.29
C ALA A 114 15.83 18.75 -8.41
N ARG A 115 15.67 19.44 -7.26
CA ARG A 115 14.53 19.22 -6.36
C ARG A 115 13.20 19.59 -7.04
N LYS A 116 13.20 20.66 -7.84
CA LYS A 116 12.02 21.07 -8.62
C LYS A 116 11.74 20.07 -9.76
N GLU A 117 12.75 19.69 -10.53
CA GLU A 117 12.62 18.72 -11.61
C GLU A 117 12.19 17.33 -11.10
N ALA A 118 12.72 16.87 -9.96
CA ALA A 118 12.32 15.61 -9.35
C ALA A 118 10.86 15.64 -8.89
N LYS A 119 10.38 16.76 -8.30
CA LYS A 119 8.98 16.91 -7.90
C LYS A 119 8.01 16.99 -9.09
N GLU A 120 8.37 17.69 -10.16
CA GLU A 120 7.51 17.95 -11.33
C GLU A 120 7.62 16.87 -12.41
N GLY A 121 8.80 16.28 -12.58
CA GLY A 121 9.12 15.45 -13.74
C GLY A 121 9.19 13.94 -13.52
N ASN A 122 9.06 13.43 -12.30
CA ASN A 122 9.26 12.01 -11.98
C ASN A 122 10.63 11.47 -12.46
N VAL A 123 11.66 12.30 -12.32
CA VAL A 123 13.04 11.94 -12.61
C VAL A 123 13.73 11.64 -11.28
N ASP A 124 14.61 10.64 -11.26
CA ASP A 124 15.45 10.36 -10.10
C ASP A 124 16.22 11.62 -9.69
N PHE A 125 16.17 11.98 -8.40
CA PHE A 125 16.84 13.17 -7.89
C PHE A 125 18.35 13.17 -8.18
N VAL A 126 19.02 12.02 -8.03
CA VAL A 126 20.47 11.93 -8.33
C VAL A 126 20.73 12.23 -9.81
N GLU A 127 19.91 11.69 -10.70
CA GLU A 127 20.02 11.97 -12.13
C GLU A 127 19.74 13.44 -12.47
N ALA A 128 18.66 14.01 -11.91
CA ALA A 128 18.33 15.41 -12.08
C ALA A 128 19.44 16.32 -11.54
N PHE A 129 20.04 15.98 -10.38
CA PHE A 129 21.12 16.73 -9.78
C PHE A 129 22.39 16.70 -10.62
N VAL A 130 22.77 15.51 -11.11
CA VAL A 130 23.94 15.36 -11.99
C VAL A 130 23.77 16.20 -13.27
N ASN A 131 22.60 16.12 -13.88
CA ASN A 131 22.28 16.86 -15.10
C ASN A 131 22.27 18.39 -14.85
N ALA A 132 21.61 18.85 -13.79
CA ALA A 132 21.53 20.26 -13.42
C ALA A 132 22.91 20.84 -13.08
N TYR A 133 23.72 20.10 -12.31
CA TYR A 133 25.06 20.54 -11.94
C TYR A 133 26.00 20.60 -13.15
N SER A 134 26.01 19.56 -13.99
CA SER A 134 26.84 19.50 -15.20
C SER A 134 26.45 20.56 -16.22
N ALA A 135 25.14 20.87 -16.36
CA ALA A 135 24.67 21.93 -17.26
C ALA A 135 25.09 23.33 -16.79
N GLN A 136 25.09 23.57 -15.46
CA GLN A 136 25.42 24.89 -14.89
C GLN A 136 26.93 25.13 -14.73
N ASN A 137 27.72 24.11 -14.44
CA ASN A 137 29.13 24.25 -14.04
C ASN A 137 30.11 23.55 -14.97
N GLY A 138 29.63 22.86 -16.00
CA GLY A 138 30.44 22.06 -16.94
C GLY A 138 30.69 20.64 -16.49
N LYS A 139 30.94 19.73 -17.45
CA LYS A 139 31.11 18.29 -17.20
C LYS A 139 32.36 17.99 -16.39
N ASN A 140 32.29 16.88 -15.60
CA ASN A 140 33.41 16.33 -14.81
C ASN A 140 33.96 17.27 -13.73
N LYS A 141 33.08 18.05 -13.08
CA LYS A 141 33.44 18.93 -11.94
C LYS A 141 32.80 18.52 -10.61
N MET A 142 31.97 17.49 -10.62
CA MET A 142 31.29 17.02 -9.38
C MET A 142 32.26 16.35 -8.41
N GLY A 143 33.32 15.73 -8.88
CA GLY A 143 34.32 15.11 -8.03
C GLY A 143 34.83 16.03 -6.92
N GLY A 144 34.96 17.34 -7.21
CA GLY A 144 35.40 18.35 -6.23
C GLY A 144 34.45 18.55 -5.04
N ILE A 145 33.14 18.31 -5.22
CA ILE A 145 32.12 18.46 -4.15
C ILE A 145 32.19 17.29 -3.19
N PHE A 146 32.28 16.08 -3.74
CA PHE A 146 32.10 14.85 -2.97
C PHE A 146 33.42 14.19 -2.53
N ALA A 147 34.57 14.60 -3.07
CA ALA A 147 35.88 14.01 -2.78
C ALA A 147 36.26 14.02 -1.29
N SER A 148 35.78 14.99 -0.51
CA SER A 148 36.06 15.07 0.92
C SER A 148 35.40 13.94 1.75
N LYS A 149 34.19 13.54 1.36
CA LYS A 149 33.39 12.54 2.09
C LYS A 149 33.46 11.15 1.44
N LEU A 150 33.58 11.07 0.10
CA LEU A 150 33.58 9.81 -0.64
C LEU A 150 35.00 9.34 -1.04
N LYS A 151 36.03 9.81 -0.35
CA LYS A 151 37.42 9.43 -0.61
C LYS A 151 37.67 7.92 -0.47
N GLU A 152 37.03 7.30 0.51
CA GLU A 152 37.13 5.85 0.74
C GLU A 152 36.50 5.01 -0.40
N MET A 153 35.60 5.62 -1.16
CA MET A 153 35.00 5.01 -2.36
C MET A 153 35.70 5.40 -3.67
N ASN A 154 36.94 5.82 -3.58
CA ASN A 154 37.80 6.21 -4.70
C ASN A 154 37.29 7.43 -5.49
N ILE A 155 36.44 8.28 -4.93
CA ILE A 155 36.10 9.55 -5.55
C ILE A 155 37.18 10.58 -5.27
N THR A 156 37.73 11.13 -6.35
CA THR A 156 38.80 12.15 -6.35
C THR A 156 38.31 13.38 -7.08
N TYR A 157 39.08 14.47 -6.99
CA TYR A 157 38.79 15.71 -7.73
C TYR A 157 38.74 15.54 -9.27
N SER A 158 39.39 14.47 -9.79
CA SER A 158 39.40 14.12 -11.22
C SER A 158 38.36 13.08 -11.64
N SER A 159 37.55 12.57 -10.74
CA SER A 159 36.52 11.59 -11.05
C SER A 159 35.46 12.15 -11.98
N THR A 160 34.98 11.32 -12.92
CA THR A 160 33.93 11.73 -13.86
C THR A 160 32.57 11.87 -13.22
N ASP A 161 31.67 12.68 -13.80
CA ASP A 161 30.30 12.82 -13.29
C ASP A 161 29.57 11.48 -13.29
N ALA A 162 29.89 10.55 -14.20
CA ALA A 162 29.31 9.21 -14.22
C ALA A 162 29.77 8.34 -13.06
N ASP A 163 31.07 8.43 -12.68
CA ASP A 163 31.61 7.72 -11.51
C ASP A 163 30.96 8.24 -10.22
N VAL A 164 30.87 9.58 -10.10
CA VAL A 164 30.21 10.21 -8.94
C VAL A 164 28.74 9.79 -8.86
N LYS A 165 28.00 9.81 -10.00
CA LYS A 165 26.61 9.34 -10.04
C LYS A 165 26.48 7.92 -9.51
N LYS A 166 27.32 7.00 -10.00
CA LYS A 166 27.28 5.59 -9.58
C LYS A 166 27.46 5.43 -8.07
N VAL A 167 28.44 6.14 -7.49
CA VAL A 167 28.69 6.08 -6.05
C VAL A 167 27.55 6.73 -5.27
N LEU A 168 26.99 7.85 -5.75
CA LEU A 168 25.79 8.46 -5.13
C LEU A 168 24.60 7.50 -5.15
N ASP A 169 24.36 6.80 -6.25
CA ASP A 169 23.29 5.79 -6.36
C ASP A 169 23.51 4.62 -5.38
N GLU A 170 24.76 4.17 -5.19
CA GLU A 170 25.12 3.14 -4.21
C GLU A 170 24.92 3.62 -2.77
N GLU A 171 25.33 4.85 -2.46
CA GLU A 171 25.16 5.46 -1.14
C GLU A 171 23.68 5.71 -0.79
N VAL A 172 22.88 6.17 -1.75
CA VAL A 172 21.42 6.30 -1.56
C VAL A 172 20.79 4.93 -1.25
N LYS A 173 21.18 3.89 -1.98
CA LYS A 173 20.68 2.53 -1.68
C LYS A 173 21.09 2.06 -0.29
N ALA A 174 22.34 2.31 0.11
CA ALA A 174 22.83 2.00 1.45
C ALA A 174 22.06 2.77 2.54
N ALA A 175 21.80 4.07 2.31
CA ALA A 175 21.00 4.89 3.22
C ALA A 175 19.57 4.35 3.39
N VAL A 176 18.92 3.94 2.28
CA VAL A 176 17.57 3.34 2.31
C VAL A 176 17.58 1.99 3.06
N GLN A 177 18.57 1.13 2.81
CA GLN A 177 18.70 -0.15 3.51
C GLN A 177 18.96 0.05 5.03
N ASN A 178 19.76 1.04 5.39
CA ASN A 178 19.98 1.38 6.78
C ASN A 178 18.73 1.96 7.43
N SER A 179 17.98 2.81 6.72
CA SER A 179 16.69 3.32 7.19
C SER A 179 15.68 2.18 7.40
N GLU A 180 15.61 1.20 6.50
CA GLU A 180 14.74 0.01 6.66
C GLU A 180 15.09 -0.76 7.94
N LYS A 181 16.38 -0.98 8.21
CA LYS A 181 16.83 -1.67 9.44
C LYS A 181 16.45 -0.89 10.71
N VAL A 182 16.58 0.44 10.69
CA VAL A 182 16.18 1.31 11.81
C VAL A 182 14.67 1.25 12.02
N VAL A 183 13.88 1.38 10.95
CA VAL A 183 12.40 1.26 10.98
C VAL A 183 12.00 -0.10 11.53
N ARG A 184 12.56 -1.18 11.04
CA ARG A 184 12.32 -2.54 11.52
C ARG A 184 12.62 -2.67 13.02
N SER A 185 13.78 -2.20 13.45
CA SER A 185 14.17 -2.23 14.86
C SER A 185 13.20 -1.45 15.76
N ARG A 186 12.67 -0.31 15.28
CA ARG A 186 11.69 0.49 16.03
C ARG A 186 10.36 -0.24 16.16
N ILE A 187 9.87 -0.83 15.06
CA ILE A 187 8.58 -1.53 15.02
C ILE A 187 8.62 -2.83 15.82
N ASP A 188 9.71 -3.60 15.73
CA ASP A 188 9.90 -4.84 16.51
C ASP A 188 9.84 -4.56 18.01
N ARG A 189 10.38 -3.42 18.45
CA ARG A 189 10.37 -3.01 19.85
C ARG A 189 9.04 -2.41 20.31
N PHE A 190 8.29 -1.84 19.38
CA PHE A 190 6.94 -1.38 19.64
C PHE A 190 5.96 -2.55 19.90
N GLY A 191 6.36 -3.77 19.54
CA GLY A 191 5.61 -4.99 19.84
C GLY A 191 4.53 -5.33 18.81
N VAL A 192 4.61 -4.79 17.60
CA VAL A 192 3.72 -5.15 16.50
C VAL A 192 3.94 -6.61 16.11
N ALA A 193 2.88 -7.40 16.10
CA ALA A 193 2.94 -8.78 15.64
C ALA A 193 2.97 -8.81 14.10
N GLN A 194 3.99 -9.44 13.52
CA GLN A 194 4.13 -9.66 12.07
C GLN A 194 4.10 -8.38 11.20
N PRO A 195 4.96 -7.38 11.45
CA PRO A 195 5.06 -6.24 10.56
C PRO A 195 5.64 -6.69 9.22
N ASN A 196 5.08 -6.19 8.12
CA ASN A 196 5.62 -6.40 6.79
C ASN A 196 6.38 -5.14 6.36
N ILE A 197 7.70 -5.20 6.30
CA ILE A 197 8.56 -4.06 5.95
C ILE A 197 9.31 -4.40 4.68
N GLN A 198 9.13 -3.61 3.63
CA GLN A 198 9.70 -3.85 2.31
C GLN A 198 10.22 -2.56 1.68
N ILE A 199 11.44 -2.62 1.12
CA ILE A 199 11.94 -1.55 0.25
C ILE A 199 11.27 -1.69 -1.12
N LEU A 200 10.68 -0.61 -1.61
CA LEU A 200 10.09 -0.56 -2.94
C LEU A 200 11.19 -0.33 -3.98
N THR A 201 11.25 -1.19 -5.01
CA THR A 201 12.34 -1.20 -6.00
C THR A 201 11.92 -0.77 -7.40
N GLY A 202 10.71 -0.22 -7.56
CA GLY A 202 10.21 0.30 -8.84
C GLY A 202 11.00 1.52 -9.34
N LYS A 203 10.95 1.78 -10.65
CA LYS A 203 11.45 3.06 -11.18
C LYS A 203 10.62 4.20 -10.58
N GLY A 204 11.28 5.19 -10.00
CA GLY A 204 10.63 6.30 -9.29
C GLY A 204 10.28 6.01 -7.83
N GLN A 205 10.47 4.78 -7.34
CA GLN A 205 10.25 4.38 -5.94
C GLN A 205 11.57 4.28 -5.15
N ILE A 206 12.66 4.84 -5.69
CA ILE A 206 13.96 4.85 -5.01
C ILE A 206 13.83 5.68 -3.73
N GLY A 207 14.13 5.05 -2.61
CA GLY A 207 14.00 5.69 -1.31
C GLY A 207 12.72 5.37 -0.56
N GLN A 208 11.80 4.60 -1.13
CA GLN A 208 10.52 4.29 -0.49
C GLN A 208 10.57 2.95 0.27
N ILE A 209 10.04 2.98 1.49
CA ILE A 209 9.93 1.83 2.40
C ILE A 209 8.45 1.67 2.77
N MET A 210 7.84 0.56 2.39
CA MET A 210 6.50 0.21 2.80
C MET A 210 6.53 -0.51 4.13
N VAL A 211 5.65 -0.12 5.04
CA VAL A 211 5.53 -0.62 6.40
C VAL A 211 4.07 -0.91 6.70
N GLU A 212 3.72 -2.19 6.72
CA GLU A 212 2.38 -2.64 7.12
C GLU A 212 2.41 -3.16 8.56
N MET A 213 1.51 -2.69 9.38
CA MET A 213 1.40 -2.99 10.81
C MET A 213 -0.03 -3.42 11.15
N PRO A 214 -0.37 -4.70 10.89
CA PRO A 214 -1.70 -5.20 11.18
C PRO A 214 -1.98 -5.22 12.69
N GLY A 215 -3.17 -4.78 13.09
CA GLY A 215 -3.64 -4.84 14.46
C GLY A 215 -3.09 -3.78 15.41
N ILE A 216 -2.44 -2.72 14.87
CA ILE A 216 -2.00 -1.58 15.69
C ILE A 216 -3.22 -0.75 16.13
N LYS A 217 -3.24 -0.35 17.40
CA LYS A 217 -4.35 0.44 17.97
C LYS A 217 -4.05 1.93 18.05
N GLU A 218 -2.77 2.33 18.06
CA GLU A 218 -2.33 3.72 18.27
C GLU A 218 -1.59 4.27 17.03
N PRO A 219 -2.26 4.57 15.92
CA PRO A 219 -1.61 4.99 14.67
C PRO A 219 -0.84 6.31 14.82
N GLU A 220 -1.32 7.25 15.62
CA GLU A 220 -0.64 8.54 15.86
C GLU A 220 0.73 8.38 16.54
N ARG A 221 0.81 7.46 17.49
CA ARG A 221 2.06 7.16 18.19
C ARG A 221 3.07 6.51 17.24
N VAL A 222 2.60 5.60 16.38
CA VAL A 222 3.43 4.97 15.37
C VAL A 222 3.90 5.98 14.32
N ARG A 223 3.03 6.88 13.88
CA ARG A 223 3.39 7.95 12.94
C ARG A 223 4.57 8.77 13.45
N LYS A 224 4.52 9.23 14.71
CA LYS A 224 5.61 9.95 15.34
C LYS A 224 6.90 9.13 15.43
N LEU A 225 6.77 7.83 15.76
CA LEU A 225 7.90 6.90 15.83
C LEU A 225 8.61 6.72 14.48
N LEU A 226 7.83 6.65 13.40
CA LEU A 226 8.34 6.42 12.05
C LEU A 226 8.95 7.66 11.41
N GLN A 227 8.39 8.84 11.67
CA GLN A 227 8.90 10.12 11.15
C GLN A 227 10.10 10.64 11.92
N GLY A 228 10.22 10.30 13.20
CA GLY A 228 11.33 10.74 14.04
C GLY A 228 12.68 10.29 13.48
N SER A 229 13.60 11.24 13.22
CA SER A 229 14.93 10.94 12.71
C SER A 229 15.83 10.30 13.77
N ALA A 230 15.43 10.38 15.04
CA ALA A 230 16.23 10.03 16.22
C ALA A 230 17.58 10.74 16.26
N ASN A 231 17.61 11.96 15.74
CA ASN A 231 18.81 12.76 15.80
C ASN A 231 18.98 13.34 17.21
N LEU A 232 19.58 12.54 18.09
CA LEU A 232 19.90 12.98 19.44
C LEU A 232 21.14 13.87 19.41
N GLU A 233 21.06 15.00 20.07
CA GLU A 233 22.11 16.00 20.14
C GLU A 233 22.24 16.52 21.56
N PHE A 234 23.49 16.75 22.00
CA PHE A 234 23.79 17.38 23.26
C PHE A 234 24.34 18.77 22.99
N TRP A 235 23.62 19.77 23.54
CA TRP A 235 23.92 21.17 23.29
C TRP A 235 24.40 21.86 24.55
N GLU A 236 25.51 22.62 24.48
CA GLU A 236 25.78 23.63 25.46
C GLU A 236 24.69 24.69 25.49
N THR A 237 24.44 25.34 26.57
CA THR A 237 23.37 26.36 26.67
C THR A 237 23.94 27.72 27.11
N TYR A 238 23.23 28.76 26.70
CA TYR A 238 23.38 30.07 27.25
C TYR A 238 22.60 30.19 28.56
N LYS A 239 23.12 30.97 29.52
CA LYS A 239 22.31 31.45 30.64
C LYS A 239 21.40 32.58 30.15
N LEU A 240 20.21 32.70 30.73
CA LEU A 240 19.30 33.78 30.40
C LEU A 240 19.98 35.17 30.57
N ALA A 241 20.74 35.39 31.63
CA ALA A 241 21.48 36.64 31.88
C ALA A 241 22.44 37.01 30.73
N GLU A 242 23.04 36.02 30.03
CA GLU A 242 24.01 36.24 28.95
C GLU A 242 23.33 36.77 27.63
N ILE A 243 22.07 36.43 27.41
CA ILE A 243 21.35 36.74 26.13
C ILE A 243 20.20 37.73 26.32
N TYR A 244 19.84 38.05 27.56
CA TYR A 244 18.69 38.90 27.87
C TYR A 244 18.74 40.30 27.19
N THR A 245 19.92 40.92 27.21
CA THR A 245 20.17 42.23 26.59
C THR A 245 20.01 42.18 25.05
N ALA A 246 20.42 41.08 24.43
CA ALA A 246 20.24 40.86 22.99
C ALA A 246 18.78 40.66 22.63
N LEU A 247 18.01 39.92 23.46
CA LEU A 247 16.56 39.76 23.27
C LEU A 247 15.78 41.08 23.45
N GLN A 248 16.14 41.91 24.43
CA GLN A 248 15.57 43.24 24.59
C GLN A 248 15.87 44.16 23.41
N SER A 249 17.08 44.06 22.84
CA SER A 249 17.47 44.79 21.65
C SER A 249 16.66 44.33 20.42
N LEU A 250 16.44 43.04 20.29
CA LEU A 250 15.58 42.46 19.24
C LEU A 250 14.14 42.93 19.39
N ASP A 251 13.55 42.88 20.57
CA ASP A 251 12.20 43.33 20.87
C ASP A 251 12.01 44.81 20.50
N SER A 252 12.99 45.66 20.87
CA SER A 252 13.00 47.09 20.57
C SER A 252 13.11 47.40 19.06
N ARG A 253 13.80 46.57 18.28
CA ARG A 253 13.90 46.68 16.80
C ARG A 253 12.62 46.22 16.13
N LEU A 254 12.03 45.13 16.62
CA LEU A 254 10.73 44.65 16.13
C LEU A 254 9.62 45.68 16.36
N ALA A 255 9.64 46.36 17.52
CA ALA A 255 8.70 47.46 17.83
C ALA A 255 8.84 48.66 16.87
N LYS A 256 10.04 48.89 16.28
CA LYS A 256 10.28 49.95 15.28
C LYS A 256 9.91 49.52 13.85
N GLY A 257 9.37 48.30 13.63
CA GLY A 257 8.94 47.78 12.33
C GLY A 257 10.08 47.20 11.46
N GLU A 258 11.28 47.03 11.98
CA GLU A 258 12.38 46.36 11.29
C GLU A 258 12.14 44.86 11.33
N GLY A 259 11.62 44.28 10.24
CA GLY A 259 11.48 42.79 10.13
C GLY A 259 10.05 42.24 10.05
N THR A 260 9.07 43.14 9.80
CA THR A 260 7.72 42.65 9.48
C THR A 260 7.69 42.05 8.06
N VAL A 261 7.67 40.73 7.96
CA VAL A 261 7.19 40.03 6.76
C VAL A 261 5.69 40.37 6.71
N ALA A 262 5.25 41.04 5.64
CA ALA A 262 3.84 41.30 5.41
C ALA A 262 3.06 39.98 5.41
N SER A 263 2.38 39.67 6.51
CA SER A 263 1.32 38.70 6.48
C SER A 263 0.09 39.41 5.95
N ASP A 264 -0.35 38.98 4.76
CA ASP A 264 -1.67 39.28 4.21
C ASP A 264 -2.74 38.73 5.14
N SER A 265 -3.02 39.46 6.20
CA SER A 265 -4.24 39.32 6.99
C SER A 265 -5.23 40.31 6.43
N ALA A 266 -6.00 39.86 5.44
CA ALA A 266 -7.17 40.58 4.98
C ALA A 266 -8.06 40.93 6.17
N ALA A 267 -8.24 42.23 6.39
CA ALA A 267 -9.13 42.78 7.38
C ALA A 267 -10.56 42.30 7.13
N VAL A 268 -11.06 41.43 7.99
CA VAL A 268 -12.50 41.19 8.11
C VAL A 268 -13.07 42.38 8.87
N THR A 269 -13.65 43.32 8.13
CA THR A 269 -14.53 44.34 8.67
C THR A 269 -15.83 43.68 9.11
N ASP A 270 -15.94 43.41 10.38
CA ASP A 270 -17.18 42.92 10.98
C ASP A 270 -18.11 44.09 11.25
N THR A 271 -19.15 44.15 10.41
CA THR A 271 -20.31 45.01 10.59
C THR A 271 -21.36 44.30 11.41
N THR A 272 -21.29 44.47 12.74
CA THR A 272 -22.46 44.31 13.60
C THR A 272 -22.49 45.38 14.67
N LYS A 273 -23.32 46.37 14.39
CA LYS A 273 -23.81 47.32 15.40
C LYS A 273 -24.85 46.63 16.29
N ALA A 274 -24.77 47.00 17.55
CA ALA A 274 -25.77 46.93 18.62
C ALA A 274 -25.73 45.63 19.46
N VAL A 275 -25.10 45.67 20.63
CA VAL A 275 -25.78 45.75 21.92
C VAL A 275 -24.88 46.46 22.91
N ALA A 276 -25.39 47.49 23.53
CA ALA A 276 -24.71 48.34 24.47
C ALA A 276 -24.73 47.77 25.89
N ALA A 277 -23.70 48.17 26.64
CA ALA A 277 -23.65 48.16 28.11
C ALA A 277 -23.39 46.81 28.79
N ALA A 278 -22.13 46.48 28.95
CA ALA A 278 -21.46 45.96 30.15
C ALA A 278 -20.11 45.31 29.75
N ASP A 279 -19.04 46.06 29.62
CA ASP A 279 -17.65 45.60 29.76
C ASP A 279 -16.63 46.75 29.51
N SER A 280 -16.72 47.82 30.21
CA SER A 280 -15.70 48.89 30.14
C SER A 280 -14.33 48.47 30.71
N THR A 281 -14.28 47.42 31.52
CA THR A 281 -13.04 46.88 32.07
C THR A 281 -12.30 45.96 31.08
N LYS A 282 -12.99 45.12 30.34
CA LYS A 282 -12.37 44.24 29.32
C LYS A 282 -11.90 44.98 28.08
N ALA A 283 -12.55 46.06 27.70
CA ALA A 283 -12.13 46.91 26.58
C ALA A 283 -10.87 47.73 26.93
N ALA A 284 -10.74 48.17 28.18
CA ALA A 284 -9.55 48.88 28.67
C ALA A 284 -8.35 47.91 28.84
N GLU A 285 -8.57 46.68 29.31
CA GLU A 285 -7.55 45.61 29.36
C GLU A 285 -7.08 45.20 27.95
N LYS A 286 -7.99 45.04 27.01
CA LYS A 286 -7.63 44.72 25.62
C LYS A 286 -6.87 45.88 24.93
N ALA A 287 -7.23 47.13 25.14
CA ALA A 287 -6.52 48.30 24.61
C ALA A 287 -5.14 48.49 25.27
N ALA A 288 -4.98 48.10 26.54
CA ALA A 288 -3.68 48.08 27.21
C ALA A 288 -2.79 46.93 26.73
N ALA A 289 -3.37 45.76 26.49
CA ALA A 289 -2.66 44.64 25.93
C ALA A 289 -2.20 44.88 24.46
N ASP A 290 -3.06 45.53 23.63
CA ASP A 290 -2.71 45.89 22.25
C ASP A 290 -1.60 46.98 22.20
N LYS A 291 -1.57 47.91 23.13
CA LYS A 291 -0.47 48.86 23.27
C LYS A 291 0.82 48.24 23.78
N ALA A 292 0.75 47.31 24.71
CA ALA A 292 1.91 46.56 25.20
C ALA A 292 2.47 45.64 24.08
N ALA A 293 1.61 45.03 23.27
CA ALA A 293 2.00 44.24 22.11
C ALA A 293 2.69 45.07 21.00
N GLN A 294 2.35 46.34 20.85
CA GLN A 294 3.05 47.26 19.94
C GLN A 294 4.40 47.71 20.45
N GLN A 295 4.52 47.88 21.75
CA GLN A 295 5.77 48.31 22.37
C GLN A 295 6.77 47.20 22.61
N HIS A 296 6.29 45.97 22.87
CA HIS A 296 7.07 44.80 23.17
C HIS A 296 6.55 43.57 22.42
N PRO A 297 6.67 43.52 21.07
CA PRO A 297 6.03 42.49 20.25
C PRO A 297 6.53 41.08 20.57
N LEU A 298 7.79 40.87 20.94
CA LEU A 298 8.34 39.60 21.34
C LEU A 298 7.89 39.22 22.76
N PHE A 299 8.06 40.13 23.75
CA PHE A 299 7.76 39.77 25.13
C PHE A 299 6.25 39.81 25.46
N ALA A 300 5.41 40.40 24.61
CA ALA A 300 3.96 40.26 24.72
C ALA A 300 3.49 38.79 24.48
N LYS A 301 4.23 38.04 23.69
CA LYS A 301 3.94 36.62 23.36
C LYS A 301 4.83 35.66 24.10
N LEU A 302 6.07 36.02 24.38
CA LEU A 302 7.04 35.24 25.16
C LEU A 302 7.06 35.74 26.60
N ALA A 303 6.23 35.12 27.44
CA ALA A 303 6.09 35.52 28.84
C ALA A 303 7.34 35.12 29.65
N GLN A 304 7.82 36.05 30.48
CA GLN A 304 8.80 35.81 31.51
C GLN A 304 8.10 35.74 32.87
N ILE A 305 8.28 34.64 33.60
CA ILE A 305 7.59 34.45 34.89
C ILE A 305 8.49 34.99 36.02
N GLN A 306 7.87 35.70 36.98
CA GLN A 306 8.54 36.12 38.17
C GLN A 306 9.14 34.92 38.93
N GLY A 307 10.46 34.92 39.16
CA GLY A 307 11.16 33.79 39.78
C GLY A 307 11.96 32.89 38.81
N MET A 308 11.98 33.20 37.50
CA MET A 308 12.91 32.54 36.57
C MET A 308 14.38 32.73 37.03
N SER A 309 15.13 31.64 37.08
CA SER A 309 16.55 31.73 37.43
C SER A 309 17.33 32.41 36.32
N SER A 310 18.03 33.49 36.62
CA SER A 310 18.96 34.15 35.69
C SER A 310 20.08 33.22 35.21
N ASP A 311 20.38 32.18 35.98
CA ASP A 311 21.35 31.14 35.67
C ASP A 311 20.77 29.97 34.86
N GLY A 312 19.44 29.94 34.64
CA GLY A 312 18.74 28.96 33.80
C GLY A 312 18.94 29.17 32.29
N CYS A 313 18.65 28.15 31.52
CA CYS A 313 18.74 28.16 30.06
C CYS A 313 17.39 28.36 29.36
N VAL A 314 16.29 28.50 30.13
CA VAL A 314 14.95 28.83 29.61
C VAL A 314 14.87 30.34 29.37
N VAL A 315 14.44 30.72 28.19
CA VAL A 315 14.32 32.13 27.77
C VAL A 315 12.97 32.72 28.12
N GLY A 316 11.92 31.92 28.04
CA GLY A 316 10.55 32.30 28.30
C GLY A 316 9.57 31.18 27.98
N TYR A 317 8.31 31.52 28.21
CA TYR A 317 7.18 30.61 28.07
C TYR A 317 6.18 31.19 27.06
N ALA A 318 5.66 30.36 26.18
CA ALA A 318 4.66 30.80 25.20
C ALA A 318 3.53 29.79 25.03
N LEU A 319 2.34 30.27 24.69
CA LEU A 319 1.21 29.45 24.30
C LEU A 319 1.50 28.77 22.95
N ALA A 320 1.00 27.58 22.75
CA ALA A 320 1.11 26.83 21.50
C ALA A 320 0.70 27.68 20.28
N ALA A 321 -0.35 28.50 20.40
CA ALA A 321 -0.84 29.37 19.34
C ALA A 321 0.14 30.48 18.93
N ASP A 322 1.04 30.90 19.84
CA ASP A 322 1.99 32.01 19.63
C ASP A 322 3.36 31.54 19.14
N THR A 323 3.66 30.22 19.22
CA THR A 323 4.96 29.67 18.83
C THR A 323 5.34 29.98 17.38
N ALA A 324 4.39 29.92 16.45
CA ALA A 324 4.62 30.26 15.05
C ALA A 324 5.00 31.74 14.86
N ALA A 325 4.33 32.64 15.56
CA ALA A 325 4.62 34.08 15.49
C ALA A 325 5.99 34.40 16.11
N ILE A 326 6.33 33.76 17.25
CA ILE A 326 7.64 33.88 17.88
C ILE A 326 8.72 33.31 16.95
N ASN A 327 8.52 32.16 16.32
CA ASN A 327 9.45 31.61 15.35
C ASN A 327 9.72 32.57 14.17
N ALA A 328 8.69 33.23 13.65
CA ALA A 328 8.86 34.25 12.61
C ALA A 328 9.72 35.45 13.10
N MET A 329 9.52 35.90 14.34
CA MET A 329 10.31 36.97 14.93
C MET A 329 11.77 36.63 15.17
N ILE A 330 12.05 35.45 15.74
CA ILE A 330 13.42 34.98 16.03
C ILE A 330 14.22 34.58 14.78
N ASN A 331 13.56 34.30 13.67
CA ASN A 331 14.20 33.99 12.39
C ASN A 331 14.26 35.19 11.45
N SER A 332 13.76 36.37 11.86
CA SER A 332 13.78 37.60 11.08
C SER A 332 15.20 38.12 10.83
N ASP A 333 15.38 38.99 9.84
CA ASP A 333 16.67 39.64 9.57
C ASP A 333 17.09 40.57 10.71
N ALA A 334 16.14 41.14 11.45
CA ALA A 334 16.41 41.88 12.66
C ALA A 334 17.02 40.99 13.75
N ALA A 335 16.55 39.75 13.89
CA ALA A 335 17.10 38.79 14.82
C ALA A 335 18.51 38.35 14.43
N LYS A 336 18.77 38.07 13.15
CA LYS A 336 20.11 37.68 12.65
C LYS A 336 21.15 38.78 12.89
N ALA A 337 20.74 40.06 12.87
CA ALA A 337 21.61 41.20 13.11
C ALA A 337 21.81 41.53 14.62
N THR A 338 20.99 40.93 15.52
CA THR A 338 21.00 41.33 16.96
C THR A 338 21.42 40.17 17.87
N LEU A 339 21.04 38.97 17.52
CA LEU A 339 21.35 37.76 18.31
C LEU A 339 22.75 37.22 17.98
N PRO A 340 23.45 36.59 18.93
CA PRO A 340 24.73 35.92 18.68
C PRO A 340 24.61 34.90 17.55
N ASN A 341 25.59 34.81 16.67
CA ASN A 341 25.60 33.88 15.54
C ASN A 341 25.64 32.39 15.96
N ASP A 342 26.15 32.14 17.17
CA ASP A 342 26.23 30.81 17.78
C ASP A 342 25.01 30.47 18.64
N LEU A 343 24.02 31.34 18.73
CA LEU A 343 22.75 31.08 19.40
C LEU A 343 21.77 30.32 18.48
N GLN A 344 21.13 29.33 19.08
CA GLN A 344 19.98 28.64 18.50
C GLN A 344 18.87 28.57 19.55
N LEU A 345 17.65 28.94 19.19
CA LEU A 345 16.51 28.82 20.07
C LEU A 345 15.71 27.58 19.71
N ALA A 346 15.31 26.79 20.70
CA ALA A 346 14.57 25.55 20.51
C ALA A 346 13.46 25.39 21.55
N TRP A 347 12.34 24.82 21.14
CA TRP A 347 11.18 24.60 22.00
C TRP A 347 11.31 23.30 22.81
N GLY A 348 10.77 23.29 24.01
CA GLY A 348 10.56 22.06 24.78
C GLY A 348 9.51 21.16 24.10
N VAL A 349 9.70 19.86 24.20
CA VAL A 349 8.81 18.86 23.56
C VAL A 349 7.45 18.77 24.26
N LYS A 350 7.38 19.11 25.55
CA LYS A 350 6.18 19.04 26.37
C LYS A 350 5.80 20.39 26.94
N ALA A 351 4.51 20.54 27.26
CA ALA A 351 4.02 21.71 27.97
C ALA A 351 4.62 21.78 29.36
N ALA A 352 4.93 23.00 29.80
CA ALA A 352 5.51 23.28 31.12
C ALA A 352 4.61 22.82 32.25
N ALA A 353 5.15 22.06 33.19
CA ALA A 353 4.39 21.51 34.31
C ALA A 353 3.85 22.61 35.23
N GLY A 354 2.63 22.45 35.70
CA GLY A 354 1.98 23.35 36.66
C GLY A 354 1.34 24.61 36.04
N MET A 355 1.40 24.81 34.72
CA MET A 355 0.75 25.91 34.04
C MET A 355 -0.59 25.50 33.44
N LYS A 356 -1.57 26.39 33.48
CA LYS A 356 -2.87 26.19 32.83
C LYS A 356 -2.75 26.47 31.32
N GLY A 357 -3.08 25.46 30.47
CA GLY A 357 -3.01 25.58 29.04
C GLY A 357 -1.75 24.94 28.44
N ASN A 358 -1.69 24.80 27.11
CA ASN A 358 -0.53 24.27 26.36
C ASN A 358 0.54 25.39 26.25
N VAL A 359 1.37 25.51 27.30
CA VAL A 359 2.45 26.50 27.38
C VAL A 359 3.78 25.77 27.22
N PHE A 360 4.62 26.21 26.28
CA PHE A 360 5.90 25.60 25.99
C PHE A 360 7.07 26.48 26.44
N GLU A 361 8.17 25.86 26.84
CA GLU A 361 9.42 26.50 27.22
C GLU A 361 10.29 26.74 25.99
N LEU A 362 10.89 27.93 25.88
CA LEU A 362 11.90 28.25 24.87
C LEU A 362 13.29 28.20 25.50
N TYR A 363 14.21 27.42 24.91
CA TYR A 363 15.55 27.22 25.40
C TYR A 363 16.59 27.91 24.52
N ALA A 364 17.68 28.37 25.16
CA ALA A 364 18.80 28.98 24.48
C ALA A 364 19.98 28.01 24.35
N LEU A 365 20.16 27.48 23.16
CA LEU A 365 21.22 26.56 22.80
C LEU A 365 22.42 27.30 22.22
N ARG A 366 23.63 26.77 22.46
CA ARG A 366 24.89 27.33 21.96
C ARG A 366 25.54 26.39 20.96
N LYS A 367 25.84 26.86 19.76
CA LYS A 367 26.59 26.13 18.75
C LYS A 367 28.06 26.09 19.07
N VAL A 368 28.65 24.89 19.10
CA VAL A 368 30.10 24.73 19.25
C VAL A 368 30.67 24.49 17.86
N SER A 369 31.45 25.42 17.32
CA SER A 369 31.95 25.37 15.94
C SER A 369 30.82 25.18 14.87
N GLY A 370 29.62 25.73 15.14
CA GLY A 370 28.48 25.66 14.25
C GLY A 370 27.63 24.37 14.36
N GLN A 371 27.98 23.46 15.29
CA GLN A 371 27.34 22.17 15.50
C GLN A 371 26.98 21.93 16.99
N PRO A 372 26.18 20.86 17.31
CA PRO A 372 26.01 20.43 18.70
C PRO A 372 27.33 19.96 19.31
N ALA A 373 27.42 20.03 20.64
CA ALA A 373 28.61 19.64 21.36
C ALA A 373 28.93 18.14 21.24
N LEU A 374 27.88 17.29 21.14
CA LEU A 374 27.98 15.84 20.94
C LEU A 374 26.75 15.33 20.18
N GLN A 375 26.95 14.34 19.35
CA GLN A 375 25.84 13.69 18.58
C GLN A 375 25.50 12.33 19.18
N GLY A 376 24.28 11.83 18.89
CA GLY A 376 23.76 10.60 19.48
C GLY A 376 24.36 9.28 18.97
N ASP A 377 25.22 9.32 17.96
CA ASP A 377 25.98 8.17 17.45
C ASP A 377 26.94 7.59 18.49
N VAL A 378 27.21 8.34 19.53
CA VAL A 378 28.05 7.90 20.68
C VAL A 378 27.28 7.03 21.69
N ILE A 379 25.97 6.86 21.57
CA ILE A 379 25.16 6.03 22.47
C ILE A 379 25.32 4.55 22.10
N ALA A 380 25.72 3.75 23.08
CA ALA A 380 25.83 2.30 22.92
C ALA A 380 24.50 1.59 23.25
N THR A 381 23.85 1.98 24.36
CA THR A 381 22.58 1.40 24.83
C THR A 381 21.73 2.45 25.55
N ALA A 382 20.42 2.23 25.52
CA ALA A 382 19.45 3.01 26.29
C ALA A 382 18.39 2.08 26.89
N SER A 383 17.89 2.38 28.09
CA SER A 383 16.85 1.63 28.82
C SER A 383 15.92 2.56 29.55
N ASP A 384 14.65 2.18 29.66
CA ASP A 384 13.66 2.81 30.51
C ASP A 384 13.87 2.30 31.96
N GLU A 385 13.99 3.22 32.88
CA GLU A 385 14.25 2.93 34.31
C GLU A 385 13.43 3.89 35.19
N PHE A 386 13.47 3.70 36.49
CA PHE A 386 12.89 4.59 37.48
C PHE A 386 13.97 5.20 38.37
N ASP A 387 13.85 6.50 38.65
CA ASP A 387 14.73 7.16 39.60
C ASP A 387 14.40 6.73 41.06
N GLN A 388 15.17 7.25 42.00
CA GLN A 388 14.98 6.96 43.44
C GLN A 388 13.62 7.46 43.98
N GLN A 389 12.94 8.36 43.25
CA GLN A 389 11.62 8.88 43.58
C GLN A 389 10.49 8.21 42.75
N HIS A 390 10.79 7.10 42.06
CA HIS A 390 9.86 6.37 41.17
C HIS A 390 9.35 7.20 39.98
N ASN A 391 10.08 8.24 39.53
CA ASN A 391 9.78 8.90 38.29
C ASN A 391 10.40 8.12 37.11
N PRO A 392 9.68 7.99 35.97
CA PRO A 392 10.26 7.33 34.81
C PRO A 392 11.39 8.16 34.21
N ILE A 393 12.51 7.51 33.93
CA ILE A 393 13.71 8.11 33.31
C ILE A 393 14.22 7.21 32.18
N VAL A 394 15.01 7.77 31.27
CA VAL A 394 15.78 6.99 30.30
C VAL A 394 17.24 6.97 30.71
N SER A 395 17.75 5.79 31.04
CA SER A 395 19.17 5.54 31.28
C SER A 395 19.86 5.28 29.93
N MET A 396 20.98 5.93 29.69
CA MET A 396 21.77 5.75 28.47
C MET A 396 23.25 5.50 28.83
N THR A 397 23.86 4.58 28.09
CA THR A 397 25.29 4.29 28.19
C THR A 397 25.95 4.65 26.87
N MET A 398 27.02 5.41 26.92
CA MET A 398 27.78 5.83 25.76
C MET A 398 28.88 4.83 25.40
N THR A 399 29.38 4.89 24.16
CA THR A 399 30.58 4.18 23.74
C THR A 399 31.81 4.68 24.50
N THR A 400 32.92 3.93 24.54
CA THR A 400 34.13 4.33 25.23
C THR A 400 34.68 5.69 24.79
N ASN A 401 34.61 6.00 23.50
CA ASN A 401 35.03 7.30 22.96
C ASN A 401 34.03 8.40 23.33
N GLY A 402 32.74 8.14 23.17
CA GLY A 402 31.66 9.08 23.54
C GLY A 402 31.69 9.40 25.03
N GLY A 403 31.98 8.42 25.88
CA GLY A 403 32.13 8.64 27.31
C GLY A 403 33.29 9.57 27.69
N ARG A 404 34.40 9.53 26.94
CA ARG A 404 35.52 10.47 27.12
C ARG A 404 35.17 11.91 26.72
N GLU A 405 34.50 12.05 25.57
CA GLU A 405 34.03 13.34 25.08
C GLU A 405 32.95 13.92 26.00
N TRP A 406 32.05 13.07 26.47
CA TRP A 406 31.03 13.47 27.46
C TRP A 406 31.62 13.94 28.79
N ALA A 407 32.63 13.26 29.30
CA ALA A 407 33.36 13.69 30.48
C ALA A 407 34.01 15.08 30.29
N ALA A 408 34.59 15.33 29.12
CA ALA A 408 35.16 16.64 28.79
C ALA A 408 34.11 17.75 28.72
N ILE A 409 32.94 17.46 28.08
CA ILE A 409 31.82 18.40 27.97
C ILE A 409 31.22 18.70 29.35
N THR A 410 30.97 17.68 30.19
CA THR A 410 30.41 17.86 31.52
C THR A 410 31.35 18.58 32.45
N ARG A 411 32.67 18.37 32.36
CA ARG A 411 33.69 19.12 33.07
C ARG A 411 33.67 20.61 32.71
N LYS A 412 33.55 20.95 31.42
CA LYS A 412 33.50 22.34 30.93
C LYS A 412 32.21 23.06 31.36
N ASN A 413 31.13 22.34 31.49
CA ASN A 413 29.78 22.88 31.74
C ASN A 413 29.32 22.66 33.21
N LEU A 414 30.21 22.56 34.16
CA LEU A 414 29.86 22.46 35.58
C LEU A 414 28.97 23.66 35.99
N LYS A 415 27.87 23.38 36.67
CA LYS A 415 26.83 24.34 37.11
C LYS A 415 26.15 25.10 35.92
N ARG A 416 26.23 24.55 34.70
CA ARG A 416 25.47 24.98 33.53
C ARG A 416 24.54 23.90 33.09
N CYS A 417 23.49 24.29 32.40
CA CYS A 417 22.63 23.29 31.73
C CYS A 417 23.33 22.74 30.47
N VAL A 418 23.14 21.47 30.22
CA VAL A 418 23.37 20.86 28.91
C VAL A 418 22.04 20.32 28.40
N ALA A 419 21.59 20.87 27.29
CA ALA A 419 20.30 20.46 26.70
C ALA A 419 20.45 19.15 25.91
N ILE A 420 19.49 18.27 26.11
CA ILE A 420 19.33 17.03 25.38
C ILE A 420 18.22 17.32 24.38
N VAL A 421 18.61 17.39 23.12
CA VAL A 421 17.72 17.72 21.98
C VAL A 421 17.54 16.50 21.12
N LEU A 422 16.30 16.19 20.77
CA LEU A 422 15.97 15.13 19.84
C LEU A 422 15.08 15.73 18.74
N ASP A 423 15.52 15.58 17.50
CA ASP A 423 14.81 16.08 16.31
C ASP A 423 14.45 17.57 16.39
N GLY A 424 15.32 18.38 17.02
CA GLY A 424 15.16 19.83 17.14
C GLY A 424 14.33 20.31 18.34
N TYR A 425 13.77 19.41 19.14
CA TYR A 425 13.03 19.74 20.37
C TYR A 425 13.84 19.38 21.61
N VAL A 426 13.78 20.23 22.63
CA VAL A 426 14.45 20.00 23.91
C VAL A 426 13.62 19.05 24.76
N TYR A 427 14.16 17.90 25.07
CA TYR A 427 13.55 16.89 25.95
C TYR A 427 13.86 17.15 27.42
N SER A 428 15.09 17.57 27.70
CA SER A 428 15.56 17.89 29.05
C SER A 428 16.79 18.77 28.97
N ALA A 429 16.96 19.64 29.94
CA ALA A 429 18.17 20.49 30.08
C ALA A 429 18.68 20.48 31.53
N PRO A 430 19.22 19.33 32.00
CA PRO A 430 19.71 19.21 33.37
C PRO A 430 20.93 20.07 33.62
N VAL A 431 21.03 20.57 34.85
CA VAL A 431 22.24 21.27 35.36
C VAL A 431 23.28 20.22 35.70
N ILE A 432 24.48 20.34 35.13
CA ILE A 432 25.60 19.45 35.42
C ILE A 432 26.15 19.73 36.82
N GLN A 433 26.03 18.78 37.73
CA GLN A 433 26.50 18.90 39.12
C GLN A 433 27.95 18.49 39.26
N SER A 434 28.40 17.46 38.55
CA SER A 434 29.77 16.93 38.59
C SER A 434 30.14 16.40 37.19
N GLU A 435 31.46 16.19 36.99
CA GLU A 435 31.97 15.50 35.81
C GLU A 435 31.44 14.07 35.76
N ILE A 436 30.90 13.68 34.60
CA ILE A 436 30.33 12.34 34.39
C ILE A 436 31.38 11.45 33.70
N ASN A 437 32.11 10.71 34.52
CA ASN A 437 33.09 9.74 34.05
C ASN A 437 32.39 8.39 33.79
N GLY A 438 32.71 7.72 32.67
CA GLY A 438 32.18 6.39 32.33
C GLY A 438 30.97 6.38 31.40
N GLY A 439 30.47 7.55 30.98
CA GLY A 439 29.47 7.66 29.90
C GLY A 439 28.06 7.14 30.23
N VAL A 440 27.71 6.94 31.51
CA VAL A 440 26.34 6.62 31.93
C VAL A 440 25.63 7.91 32.32
N SER A 441 24.48 8.16 31.72
CA SER A 441 23.68 9.36 31.97
C SER A 441 22.19 9.04 31.92
N HIS A 442 21.40 9.86 32.62
CA HIS A 442 19.94 9.69 32.69
C HIS A 442 19.25 10.92 32.09
N ILE A 443 18.28 10.67 31.24
CA ILE A 443 17.37 11.70 30.73
C ILE A 443 16.17 11.71 31.67
N SER A 444 16.01 12.76 32.44
CA SER A 444 14.90 12.96 33.35
C SER A 444 14.04 14.14 32.88
N GLY A 445 12.76 14.08 33.16
CA GLY A 445 11.78 15.11 32.80
C GLY A 445 10.40 14.69 33.25
N HIS A 446 9.36 15.42 32.83
CA HIS A 446 7.96 15.03 33.08
C HIS A 446 7.51 13.97 32.08
N PHE A 447 8.08 12.77 32.18
CA PHE A 447 7.79 11.63 31.31
C PHE A 447 6.74 10.72 31.93
N THR A 448 5.90 10.12 31.08
CA THR A 448 5.15 8.92 31.42
C THR A 448 6.02 7.69 31.16
N THR A 449 5.63 6.54 31.69
CA THR A 449 6.34 5.27 31.46
C THR A 449 6.38 4.91 29.96
N ASP A 450 5.32 5.26 29.22
CA ASP A 450 5.29 5.03 27.77
C ASP A 450 6.26 5.95 27.03
N ASP A 451 6.35 7.23 27.43
CA ASP A 451 7.32 8.17 26.84
C ASP A 451 8.76 7.70 27.01
N THR A 452 9.13 7.21 28.22
CA THR A 452 10.51 6.73 28.48
C THR A 452 10.82 5.47 27.72
N ARG A 453 9.84 4.56 27.59
CA ARG A 453 9.98 3.34 26.80
C ARG A 453 10.16 3.66 25.31
N ASP A 454 9.35 4.54 24.75
CA ASP A 454 9.46 4.94 23.34
C ASP A 454 10.77 5.66 23.06
N LEU A 455 11.17 6.60 23.93
CA LEU A 455 12.43 7.30 23.79
C LEU A 455 13.64 6.34 23.89
N ALA A 456 13.64 5.42 24.85
CA ALA A 456 14.69 4.41 24.97
C ALA A 456 14.75 3.51 23.71
N ASN A 457 13.60 3.11 23.16
CA ASN A 457 13.52 2.32 21.94
C ASN A 457 14.05 3.07 20.72
N VAL A 458 13.71 4.33 20.57
CA VAL A 458 14.20 5.21 19.50
C VAL A 458 15.71 5.37 19.57
N LEU A 459 16.25 5.69 20.74
CA LEU A 459 17.68 5.85 20.96
C LEU A 459 18.48 4.58 20.70
N LYS A 460 17.96 3.44 21.14
CA LYS A 460 18.55 2.12 20.95
C LYS A 460 18.50 1.64 19.48
N SER A 461 17.53 2.13 18.69
CA SER A 461 17.37 1.80 17.27
C SER A 461 18.34 2.55 16.37
N GLY A 462 18.91 3.64 16.86
CA GLY A 462 19.88 4.46 16.15
C GLY A 462 19.26 5.56 15.27
N LYS A 463 20.15 6.42 14.77
CA LYS A 463 19.83 7.57 13.93
C LYS A 463 19.46 7.15 12.51
N MET A 464 18.44 7.78 11.94
CA MET A 464 18.14 7.68 10.52
C MET A 464 19.23 8.38 9.68
N PRO A 465 19.67 7.79 8.56
CA PRO A 465 20.64 8.42 7.66
C PRO A 465 20.15 9.74 7.06
N ALA A 466 18.84 9.85 6.84
CA ALA A 466 18.14 11.06 6.37
C ALA A 466 16.73 11.09 6.95
N PRO A 467 16.08 12.28 6.98
CA PRO A 467 14.67 12.39 7.37
C PRO A 467 13.77 11.52 6.48
N THR A 468 12.70 10.99 7.07
CA THR A 468 11.69 10.23 6.35
C THR A 468 10.36 10.96 6.36
N ASN A 469 9.70 11.02 5.20
CA ASN A 469 8.37 11.61 5.05
C ASN A 469 7.36 10.50 4.75
N ILE A 470 6.14 10.63 5.29
CA ILE A 470 5.03 9.75 4.95
C ILE A 470 4.39 10.24 3.66
N VAL A 471 4.59 9.51 2.56
CA VAL A 471 4.05 9.84 1.24
C VAL A 471 2.73 9.12 0.95
N GLN A 472 2.49 8.02 1.63
CA GLN A 472 1.22 7.31 1.62
C GLN A 472 0.93 6.79 3.02
N GLU A 473 -0.31 6.90 3.44
CA GLU A 473 -0.79 6.36 4.72
C GLU A 473 -2.20 5.79 4.54
N GLU A 474 -2.43 4.67 5.18
CA GLU A 474 -3.72 4.02 5.24
C GLU A 474 -3.93 3.48 6.65
N THR A 475 -5.01 3.86 7.29
CA THR A 475 -5.43 3.35 8.58
C THR A 475 -6.82 2.75 8.46
N VAL A 476 -6.98 1.53 8.98
CA VAL A 476 -8.23 0.77 8.96
C VAL A 476 -8.58 0.38 10.38
N GLY A 477 -9.77 0.76 10.81
CA GLY A 477 -10.27 0.35 12.13
C GLY A 477 -10.59 -1.15 12.19
N PRO A 478 -10.50 -1.76 13.39
CA PRO A 478 -10.75 -3.21 13.56
C PRO A 478 -12.14 -3.66 13.14
N SER A 479 -13.16 -2.81 13.29
CA SER A 479 -14.56 -3.10 12.93
C SER A 479 -14.74 -3.34 11.44
N LEU A 480 -14.08 -2.51 10.59
CA LEU A 480 -14.13 -2.66 9.14
C LEU A 480 -13.40 -3.93 8.69
N GLY A 481 -12.29 -4.27 9.36
CA GLY A 481 -11.58 -5.51 9.12
C GLY A 481 -12.41 -6.75 9.43
N ALA A 482 -13.09 -6.79 10.58
CA ALA A 482 -13.96 -7.90 10.98
C ALA A 482 -15.12 -8.11 9.99
N ALA A 483 -15.79 -7.04 9.57
CA ALA A 483 -16.86 -7.07 8.57
C ALA A 483 -16.34 -7.63 7.22
N SER A 484 -15.14 -7.22 6.81
CA SER A 484 -14.52 -7.68 5.57
C SER A 484 -14.18 -9.17 5.63
N ILE A 485 -13.69 -9.67 6.77
CA ILE A 485 -13.42 -11.12 6.98
C ILE A 485 -14.71 -11.91 6.83
N GLU A 486 -15.77 -11.51 7.53
CA GLU A 486 -17.04 -12.23 7.52
C GLU A 486 -17.63 -12.30 6.10
N ALA A 487 -17.67 -11.17 5.40
CA ALA A 487 -18.14 -11.09 4.02
C ALA A 487 -17.29 -11.95 3.06
N GLY A 488 -15.96 -11.81 3.13
CA GLY A 488 -15.04 -12.55 2.26
C GLY A 488 -15.07 -14.06 2.51
N PHE A 489 -15.10 -14.48 3.78
CA PHE A 489 -15.19 -15.89 4.16
C PHE A 489 -16.53 -16.50 3.74
N THR A 490 -17.63 -15.80 3.95
CA THR A 490 -18.96 -16.22 3.53
C THR A 490 -19.04 -16.39 2.02
N ALA A 491 -18.53 -15.41 1.25
CA ALA A 491 -18.45 -15.51 -0.21
C ALA A 491 -17.61 -16.72 -0.66
N CYS A 492 -16.49 -16.98 0.01
CA CYS A 492 -15.61 -18.10 -0.28
C CYS A 492 -16.32 -19.44 -0.05
N VAL A 493 -16.95 -19.63 1.10
CA VAL A 493 -17.64 -20.87 1.45
C VAL A 493 -18.82 -21.15 0.52
N VAL A 494 -19.64 -20.12 0.23
CA VAL A 494 -20.79 -20.26 -0.68
C VAL A 494 -20.32 -20.60 -2.09
N ALA A 495 -19.30 -19.90 -2.62
CA ALA A 495 -18.72 -20.20 -3.92
C ALA A 495 -18.17 -21.61 -4.00
N PHE A 496 -17.47 -22.05 -2.97
CA PHE A 496 -16.90 -23.39 -2.86
C PHE A 496 -17.98 -24.47 -2.89
N VAL A 497 -19.02 -24.35 -2.09
CA VAL A 497 -20.15 -25.30 -2.04
C VAL A 497 -20.88 -25.33 -3.39
N LEU A 498 -21.15 -24.16 -3.98
CA LEU A 498 -21.81 -24.09 -5.29
C LEU A 498 -21.01 -24.77 -6.39
N LEU A 499 -19.67 -24.59 -6.42
CA LEU A 499 -18.80 -25.28 -7.36
C LEU A 499 -18.83 -26.81 -7.16
N MET A 500 -18.78 -27.26 -5.91
CA MET A 500 -18.84 -28.71 -5.59
C MET A 500 -20.14 -29.32 -6.08
N VAL A 501 -21.25 -28.66 -5.83
CA VAL A 501 -22.58 -29.09 -6.31
C VAL A 501 -22.63 -29.10 -7.84
N PHE A 502 -22.14 -28.01 -8.47
CA PHE A 502 -22.11 -27.87 -9.92
C PHE A 502 -21.35 -29.05 -10.58
N MET A 503 -20.16 -29.40 -10.07
CA MET A 503 -19.36 -30.50 -10.61
C MET A 503 -20.06 -31.83 -10.50
N CYS A 504 -20.74 -32.13 -9.37
CA CYS A 504 -21.51 -33.35 -9.21
C CYS A 504 -22.75 -33.40 -10.10
N VAL A 505 -23.47 -32.29 -10.25
CA VAL A 505 -24.69 -32.19 -11.05
C VAL A 505 -24.39 -32.32 -12.55
N PHE A 506 -23.26 -31.76 -13.02
CA PHE A 506 -22.95 -31.73 -14.44
C PHE A 506 -22.15 -32.94 -14.93
N TYR A 507 -21.12 -33.36 -14.19
CA TYR A 507 -20.24 -34.47 -14.61
C TYR A 507 -20.56 -35.81 -13.96
N GLY A 508 -21.51 -35.85 -13.02
CA GLY A 508 -21.91 -37.04 -12.29
C GLY A 508 -21.22 -37.14 -10.92
N VAL A 509 -21.79 -37.96 -10.04
CA VAL A 509 -21.37 -38.01 -8.62
C VAL A 509 -19.90 -38.42 -8.46
N ILE A 510 -19.45 -39.49 -9.12
CA ILE A 510 -18.06 -39.97 -8.93
C ILE A 510 -17.03 -39.03 -9.58
N PRO A 511 -17.14 -38.59 -10.84
CA PRO A 511 -16.22 -37.61 -11.39
C PRO A 511 -16.27 -36.28 -10.64
N GLY A 512 -17.47 -35.82 -10.25
CA GLY A 512 -17.65 -34.61 -9.44
C GLY A 512 -16.95 -34.72 -8.09
N MET A 513 -17.08 -35.84 -7.36
CA MET A 513 -16.38 -36.05 -6.10
C MET A 513 -14.86 -36.09 -6.26
N VAL A 514 -14.32 -36.68 -7.33
CA VAL A 514 -12.86 -36.66 -7.59
C VAL A 514 -12.38 -35.21 -7.83
N ALA A 515 -13.12 -34.43 -8.62
CA ALA A 515 -12.82 -33.01 -8.80
C ALA A 515 -12.93 -32.21 -7.50
N ASN A 516 -13.93 -32.49 -6.67
CA ASN A 516 -14.13 -31.85 -5.38
C ASN A 516 -13.00 -32.17 -4.37
N VAL A 517 -12.50 -33.39 -4.35
CA VAL A 517 -11.31 -33.74 -3.55
C VAL A 517 -10.08 -32.98 -4.05
N ALA A 518 -9.89 -32.87 -5.37
CA ALA A 518 -8.81 -32.06 -5.93
C ALA A 518 -8.94 -30.58 -5.56
N LEU A 519 -10.16 -30.04 -5.55
CA LEU A 519 -10.45 -28.66 -5.14
C LEU A 519 -10.16 -28.42 -3.64
N LEU A 520 -10.54 -29.37 -2.78
CA LEU A 520 -10.21 -29.31 -1.34
C LEU A 520 -8.69 -29.35 -1.11
N LEU A 521 -7.99 -30.25 -1.80
CA LEU A 521 -6.53 -30.34 -1.73
C LEU A 521 -5.85 -29.07 -2.27
N ASN A 522 -6.39 -28.48 -3.35
CA ASN A 522 -5.89 -27.22 -3.87
C ASN A 522 -5.96 -26.12 -2.82
N PHE A 523 -7.13 -25.97 -2.18
CA PHE A 523 -7.34 -24.99 -1.12
C PHE A 523 -6.38 -25.24 0.07
N PHE A 524 -6.25 -26.47 0.50
CA PHE A 524 -5.32 -26.86 1.57
C PHE A 524 -3.85 -26.54 1.22
N PHE A 525 -3.39 -26.88 0.02
CA PHE A 525 -2.03 -26.59 -0.41
C PHE A 525 -1.80 -25.09 -0.57
N MET A 526 -2.78 -24.35 -1.06
CA MET A 526 -2.69 -22.90 -1.21
C MET A 526 -2.48 -22.23 0.15
N PHE A 527 -3.28 -22.59 1.16
CA PHE A 527 -3.09 -22.07 2.53
C PHE A 527 -1.75 -22.49 3.12
N GLY A 528 -1.38 -23.75 3.01
CA GLY A 528 -0.13 -24.25 3.56
C GLY A 528 1.10 -23.58 2.95
N VAL A 529 1.10 -23.38 1.64
CA VAL A 529 2.18 -22.69 0.93
C VAL A 529 2.19 -21.21 1.30
N LEU A 530 1.02 -20.54 1.38
CA LEU A 530 0.93 -19.13 1.78
C LEU A 530 1.56 -18.89 3.16
N VAL A 531 1.23 -19.76 4.13
CA VAL A 531 1.80 -19.69 5.49
C VAL A 531 3.31 -19.96 5.47
N SER A 532 3.78 -20.93 4.67
CA SER A 532 5.20 -21.23 4.58
C SER A 532 6.05 -20.08 4.04
N PHE A 533 5.47 -19.22 3.18
CA PHE A 533 6.09 -18.00 2.69
C PHE A 533 5.90 -16.79 3.62
N GLN A 534 5.24 -16.96 4.76
CA GLN A 534 4.89 -15.89 5.71
C GLN A 534 4.17 -14.71 5.03
N ALA A 535 3.36 -15.01 4.02
CA ALA A 535 2.62 -14.01 3.28
C ALA A 535 1.35 -13.60 4.04
N ALA A 536 1.08 -12.30 4.12
CA ALA A 536 -0.13 -11.80 4.72
C ALA A 536 -1.34 -12.03 3.80
N LEU A 537 -2.41 -12.56 4.37
CA LEU A 537 -3.70 -12.69 3.70
C LEU A 537 -4.43 -11.35 3.73
N THR A 538 -4.62 -10.74 2.57
CA THR A 538 -5.37 -9.48 2.39
C THR A 538 -6.78 -9.76 1.85
N MET A 539 -7.67 -8.76 1.87
CA MET A 539 -9.02 -8.89 1.29
C MET A 539 -8.96 -9.18 -0.22
N SER A 540 -8.08 -8.50 -0.94
CA SER A 540 -7.77 -8.81 -2.34
C SER A 540 -7.14 -10.19 -2.51
N GLY A 541 -6.31 -10.64 -1.56
CA GLY A 541 -5.78 -12.02 -1.50
C GLY A 541 -6.88 -13.07 -1.38
N ILE A 542 -7.92 -12.82 -0.56
CA ILE A 542 -9.12 -13.68 -0.50
C ILE A 542 -9.82 -13.71 -1.86
N ALA A 543 -10.01 -12.57 -2.52
CA ALA A 543 -10.57 -12.52 -3.86
C ALA A 543 -9.75 -13.35 -4.87
N GLY A 544 -8.41 -13.27 -4.79
CA GLY A 544 -7.48 -14.11 -5.57
C GLY A 544 -7.63 -15.60 -5.29
N MET A 545 -7.78 -15.98 -4.03
CA MET A 545 -8.03 -17.38 -3.65
C MET A 545 -9.36 -17.89 -4.22
N VAL A 546 -10.44 -17.13 -4.04
CA VAL A 546 -11.77 -17.53 -4.52
C VAL A 546 -11.81 -17.60 -6.03
N LEU A 547 -11.14 -16.69 -6.74
CA LEU A 547 -10.98 -16.74 -8.18
C LEU A 547 -10.17 -17.96 -8.62
N SER A 548 -9.09 -18.30 -7.90
CA SER A 548 -8.27 -19.47 -8.20
C SER A 548 -9.06 -20.79 -8.05
N LEU A 549 -10.08 -20.85 -7.16
CA LEU A 549 -10.99 -21.99 -7.07
C LEU A 549 -11.80 -22.17 -8.36
N GLY A 550 -12.29 -21.07 -8.94
CA GLY A 550 -12.98 -21.12 -10.24
C GLY A 550 -12.09 -21.67 -11.36
N MET A 551 -10.83 -21.21 -11.41
CA MET A 551 -9.83 -21.67 -12.38
C MET A 551 -9.33 -23.11 -12.09
N ALA A 552 -9.32 -23.55 -10.84
CA ALA A 552 -8.91 -24.90 -10.47
C ALA A 552 -9.86 -25.97 -11.04
N VAL A 553 -11.13 -25.63 -11.18
CA VAL A 553 -12.12 -26.51 -11.80
C VAL A 553 -11.95 -26.59 -13.31
N ASP A 554 -11.46 -25.52 -13.96
CA ASP A 554 -11.29 -25.46 -15.43
C ASP A 554 -10.41 -26.60 -15.99
N ALA A 555 -9.30 -26.91 -15.32
CA ALA A 555 -8.43 -28.02 -15.72
C ALA A 555 -9.17 -29.38 -15.68
N ASN A 556 -9.99 -29.61 -14.64
CA ASN A 556 -10.81 -30.82 -14.55
C ASN A 556 -11.91 -30.86 -15.63
N VAL A 557 -12.57 -29.75 -15.91
CA VAL A 557 -13.56 -29.58 -16.98
C VAL A 557 -12.93 -29.98 -18.33
N LEU A 558 -11.72 -29.45 -18.60
CA LEU A 558 -11.02 -29.79 -19.86
C LEU A 558 -10.73 -31.28 -19.99
N ILE A 559 -10.18 -31.91 -18.92
CA ILE A 559 -9.88 -33.33 -18.92
C ILE A 559 -11.16 -34.15 -19.13
N TYR A 560 -12.26 -33.79 -18.46
CA TYR A 560 -13.52 -34.50 -18.55
C TYR A 560 -14.20 -34.34 -19.93
N GLU A 561 -14.18 -33.14 -20.50
CA GLU A 561 -14.73 -32.94 -21.86
C GLU A 561 -13.90 -33.71 -22.93
N ARG A 562 -12.56 -33.74 -22.81
CA ARG A 562 -11.71 -34.57 -23.69
C ARG A 562 -11.96 -36.06 -23.48
N THR A 563 -12.11 -36.51 -22.25
CA THR A 563 -12.47 -37.90 -21.94
C THR A 563 -13.83 -38.27 -22.53
N LYS A 564 -14.81 -37.36 -22.46
CA LYS A 564 -16.13 -37.54 -23.12
C LYS A 564 -16.02 -37.68 -24.64
N GLU A 565 -15.16 -36.88 -25.28
CA GLU A 565 -14.90 -36.99 -26.73
C GLU A 565 -14.34 -38.36 -27.08
N GLU A 566 -13.36 -38.87 -26.35
CA GLU A 566 -12.73 -40.18 -26.58
C GLU A 566 -13.70 -41.35 -26.28
N LEU A 567 -14.58 -41.21 -25.28
CA LEU A 567 -15.63 -42.17 -25.00
C LEU A 567 -16.68 -42.23 -26.13
N ARG A 568 -17.05 -41.04 -26.69
CA ARG A 568 -17.96 -40.97 -27.85
C ARG A 568 -17.34 -41.54 -29.11
N ALA A 569 -16.01 -41.49 -29.22
CA ALA A 569 -15.25 -42.17 -30.28
C ALA A 569 -15.19 -43.71 -30.15
N GLY A 570 -15.78 -44.28 -29.07
CA GLY A 570 -15.89 -45.74 -28.86
C GLY A 570 -14.72 -46.37 -28.11
N LYS A 571 -13.79 -45.58 -27.50
CA LYS A 571 -12.71 -46.11 -26.70
C LYS A 571 -13.23 -46.58 -25.35
N ASN A 572 -12.57 -47.60 -24.80
CA ASN A 572 -12.83 -48.03 -23.43
C ASN A 572 -12.40 -46.93 -22.41
N LEU A 573 -12.98 -46.92 -21.22
CA LEU A 573 -12.78 -45.87 -20.22
C LEU A 573 -11.30 -45.68 -19.85
N LYS A 574 -10.52 -46.78 -19.74
CA LYS A 574 -9.10 -46.72 -19.35
C LYS A 574 -8.26 -46.02 -20.43
N ALA A 575 -8.51 -46.29 -21.69
CA ALA A 575 -7.86 -45.64 -22.82
C ALA A 575 -8.36 -44.18 -22.96
N ALA A 576 -9.68 -43.97 -22.88
CA ALA A 576 -10.29 -42.63 -23.00
C ALA A 576 -9.77 -41.67 -21.93
N LEU A 577 -9.61 -42.10 -20.69
CA LEU A 577 -8.99 -41.30 -19.62
C LEU A 577 -7.50 -41.05 -19.88
N ALA A 578 -6.74 -42.06 -20.29
CA ALA A 578 -5.31 -41.89 -20.59
C ALA A 578 -5.10 -40.86 -21.71
N ASP A 579 -5.88 -40.95 -22.79
CA ASP A 579 -5.84 -40.00 -23.91
C ASP A 579 -6.41 -38.65 -23.53
N GLY A 580 -7.48 -38.59 -22.73
CA GLY A 580 -8.07 -37.37 -22.20
C GLY A 580 -7.06 -36.53 -21.40
N TYR A 581 -6.31 -37.15 -20.45
CA TYR A 581 -5.22 -36.48 -19.72
C TYR A 581 -4.06 -36.10 -20.62
N GLY A 582 -3.69 -36.97 -21.60
CA GLY A 582 -2.59 -36.69 -22.53
C GLY A 582 -2.86 -35.50 -23.43
N ASN A 583 -4.03 -35.50 -24.06
CA ASN A 583 -4.44 -34.46 -25.02
C ASN A 583 -4.78 -33.13 -24.32
N ALA A 584 -5.32 -33.17 -23.09
CA ALA A 584 -5.61 -31.96 -22.31
C ALA A 584 -4.36 -31.29 -21.72
N PHE A 585 -3.28 -32.05 -21.46
CA PHE A 585 -2.10 -31.58 -20.75
C PHE A 585 -1.49 -30.32 -21.35
N SER A 586 -1.28 -30.29 -22.68
CA SER A 586 -0.69 -29.16 -23.38
C SER A 586 -1.51 -27.89 -23.19
N ALA A 587 -2.82 -27.98 -23.39
CA ALA A 587 -3.72 -26.83 -23.26
C ALA A 587 -3.82 -26.34 -21.80
N ILE A 588 -3.84 -27.23 -20.81
CA ILE A 588 -3.85 -26.86 -19.39
C ILE A 588 -2.53 -26.19 -19.00
N PHE A 589 -1.40 -26.70 -19.48
CA PHE A 589 -0.09 -26.10 -19.20
C PHE A 589 0.02 -24.68 -19.78
N ASP A 590 -0.35 -24.52 -21.06
CA ASP A 590 -0.30 -23.22 -21.75
C ASP A 590 -1.20 -22.19 -21.09
N SER A 591 -2.39 -22.57 -20.69
CA SER A 591 -3.38 -21.74 -20.00
C SER A 591 -2.87 -21.26 -18.63
N ASN A 592 -2.36 -22.19 -17.82
CA ASN A 592 -1.81 -21.83 -16.50
C ASN A 592 -0.55 -20.97 -16.61
N LEU A 593 0.32 -21.24 -17.61
CA LEU A 593 1.54 -20.46 -17.82
C LEU A 593 1.22 -18.99 -18.20
N THR A 594 0.22 -18.76 -19.06
CA THR A 594 -0.20 -17.38 -19.40
C THR A 594 -0.74 -16.63 -18.19
N SER A 595 -1.50 -17.30 -17.33
CA SER A 595 -2.03 -16.71 -16.09
C SER A 595 -0.91 -16.48 -15.06
N ILE A 596 0.10 -17.33 -14.99
CA ILE A 596 1.30 -17.12 -14.15
C ILE A 596 2.11 -15.91 -14.64
N ILE A 597 2.27 -15.73 -15.95
CA ILE A 597 2.95 -14.56 -16.52
C ILE A 597 2.27 -13.27 -16.05
N THR A 598 0.93 -13.20 -16.12
CA THR A 598 0.18 -12.05 -15.64
C THR A 598 0.29 -11.87 -14.12
N ALA A 599 0.27 -12.95 -13.35
CA ALA A 599 0.47 -12.90 -11.90
C ALA A 599 1.88 -12.39 -11.52
N ILE A 600 2.93 -12.80 -12.24
CA ILE A 600 4.31 -12.29 -12.03
C ILE A 600 4.39 -10.80 -12.34
N ILE A 601 3.79 -10.34 -13.44
CA ILE A 601 3.77 -8.92 -13.79
C ILE A 601 3.03 -8.14 -12.70
N LEU A 602 1.87 -8.64 -12.27
CA LEU A 602 1.07 -8.02 -11.24
C LEU A 602 1.80 -7.97 -9.88
N TYR A 603 2.56 -8.99 -9.53
CA TYR A 603 3.39 -9.03 -8.32
C TYR A 603 4.51 -7.97 -8.34
N ASN A 604 5.15 -7.77 -9.49
CA ASN A 604 6.27 -6.82 -9.62
C ASN A 604 5.82 -5.36 -9.71
N PHE A 605 4.67 -5.09 -10.34
CA PHE A 605 4.17 -3.73 -10.53
C PHE A 605 3.08 -3.34 -9.52
N GLY A 606 2.47 -4.31 -8.82
CA GLY A 606 1.50 -4.07 -7.78
C GLY A 606 2.15 -3.69 -6.45
N THR A 607 1.41 -2.96 -5.62
CA THR A 607 1.79 -2.61 -4.25
C THR A 607 0.77 -3.19 -3.26
N GLY A 608 1.15 -3.33 -1.98
CA GLY A 608 0.25 -3.72 -0.89
C GLY A 608 -0.76 -4.83 -1.24
N PRO A 609 -2.07 -4.50 -1.24
CA PRO A 609 -3.14 -5.48 -1.47
C PRO A 609 -3.04 -6.24 -2.80
N ILE A 610 -2.60 -5.58 -3.89
CA ILE A 610 -2.48 -6.23 -5.21
C ILE A 610 -1.38 -7.27 -5.23
N ARG A 611 -0.27 -7.03 -4.54
CA ARG A 611 0.82 -8.01 -4.43
C ARG A 611 0.35 -9.26 -3.70
N GLY A 612 -0.47 -9.10 -2.63
CA GLY A 612 -1.14 -10.20 -1.94
C GLY A 612 -2.07 -10.99 -2.88
N PHE A 613 -2.89 -10.31 -3.68
CA PHE A 613 -3.72 -10.93 -4.71
C PHE A 613 -2.90 -11.72 -5.73
N ALA A 614 -1.85 -11.13 -6.29
CA ALA A 614 -1.00 -11.77 -7.29
C ALA A 614 -0.32 -13.04 -6.76
N MET A 615 0.13 -12.99 -5.50
CA MET A 615 0.75 -14.13 -4.82
C MET A 615 -0.25 -15.27 -4.61
N THR A 616 -1.43 -14.98 -4.05
CA THR A 616 -2.47 -16.00 -3.83
C THR A 616 -2.95 -16.59 -5.13
N LEU A 617 -3.13 -15.79 -6.18
CA LEU A 617 -3.48 -16.24 -7.52
C LEU A 617 -2.41 -17.17 -8.09
N GLY A 618 -1.13 -16.78 -8.06
CA GLY A 618 -0.02 -17.56 -8.57
C GLY A 618 0.14 -18.90 -7.84
N ILE A 619 0.10 -18.89 -6.51
CA ILE A 619 0.14 -20.11 -5.69
C ILE A 619 -1.06 -21.00 -6.02
N GLY A 620 -2.27 -20.43 -6.12
CA GLY A 620 -3.50 -21.15 -6.44
C GLY A 620 -3.45 -21.82 -7.81
N ILE A 621 -2.91 -21.16 -8.84
CA ILE A 621 -2.71 -21.72 -10.19
C ILE A 621 -1.71 -22.90 -10.15
N CYS A 622 -0.58 -22.75 -9.47
CA CYS A 622 0.40 -23.83 -9.34
C CYS A 622 -0.17 -25.06 -8.59
N ALA A 623 -0.88 -24.80 -7.49
CA ALA A 623 -1.53 -25.87 -6.72
C ALA A 623 -2.66 -26.53 -7.52
N SER A 624 -3.45 -25.79 -8.29
CA SER A 624 -4.52 -26.32 -9.14
C SER A 624 -3.99 -27.22 -10.24
N PHE A 625 -2.91 -26.81 -10.89
CA PHE A 625 -2.24 -27.62 -11.90
C PHE A 625 -1.77 -28.97 -11.33
N PHE A 626 -1.16 -28.92 -10.13
CA PHE A 626 -0.70 -30.12 -9.43
C PHE A 626 -1.87 -31.04 -9.05
N THR A 627 -2.92 -30.51 -8.45
CA THR A 627 -4.05 -31.31 -7.97
C THR A 627 -4.92 -31.83 -9.11
N ALA A 628 -5.24 -31.03 -10.10
CA ALA A 628 -6.12 -31.40 -11.20
C ALA A 628 -5.46 -32.36 -12.20
N VAL A 629 -4.16 -32.23 -12.47
CA VAL A 629 -3.50 -33.08 -13.47
C VAL A 629 -2.91 -34.36 -12.85
N TRP A 630 -2.24 -34.23 -11.71
CA TRP A 630 -1.50 -35.37 -11.17
C TRP A 630 -2.27 -36.14 -10.09
N ILE A 631 -2.92 -35.45 -9.16
CA ILE A 631 -3.61 -36.14 -8.06
C ILE A 631 -4.89 -36.80 -8.56
N THR A 632 -5.73 -36.12 -9.36
CA THR A 632 -6.94 -36.74 -9.93
C THR A 632 -6.62 -37.93 -10.80
N ARG A 633 -5.57 -37.83 -11.63
CA ARG A 633 -5.11 -38.97 -12.44
C ARG A 633 -4.70 -40.16 -11.57
N MET A 634 -3.97 -39.91 -10.49
CA MET A 634 -3.54 -40.97 -9.57
C MET A 634 -4.74 -41.65 -8.90
N VAL A 635 -5.78 -40.89 -8.54
CA VAL A 635 -7.03 -41.42 -7.98
C VAL A 635 -7.73 -42.33 -9.02
N TYR A 636 -7.95 -41.86 -10.24
CA TYR A 636 -8.58 -42.69 -11.29
C TYR A 636 -7.77 -43.92 -11.59
N GLU A 637 -6.45 -43.81 -11.78
CA GLU A 637 -5.59 -44.98 -12.06
C GLU A 637 -5.61 -46.01 -10.92
N HIS A 638 -5.69 -45.53 -9.64
CA HIS A 638 -5.76 -46.44 -8.49
C HIS A 638 -7.04 -47.28 -8.49
N PHE A 639 -8.20 -46.68 -8.76
CA PHE A 639 -9.47 -47.39 -8.78
C PHE A 639 -9.65 -48.26 -10.05
N LEU A 640 -9.24 -47.76 -11.23
CA LEU A 640 -9.30 -48.50 -12.49
C LEU A 640 -8.36 -49.71 -12.53
N ASN A 641 -7.22 -49.65 -11.83
CA ASN A 641 -6.33 -50.81 -11.71
C ASN A 641 -6.86 -51.92 -10.75
N LYS A 642 -7.88 -51.56 -9.95
CA LYS A 642 -8.62 -52.48 -9.08
C LYS A 642 -9.95 -52.92 -9.75
N ASP A 643 -10.09 -52.69 -11.05
CA ASP A 643 -11.29 -52.96 -11.86
C ASP A 643 -12.58 -52.33 -11.29
N LYS A 644 -12.43 -51.20 -10.54
CA LYS A 644 -13.54 -50.37 -10.07
C LYS A 644 -13.77 -49.23 -11.05
N TRP A 645 -15.01 -48.73 -11.06
CA TRP A 645 -15.40 -47.55 -11.84
C TRP A 645 -15.36 -47.74 -13.38
N LEU A 646 -15.39 -48.95 -13.90
CA LEU A 646 -15.25 -49.25 -15.34
C LEU A 646 -16.39 -48.64 -16.20
N ASN A 647 -17.54 -48.33 -15.59
CA ASN A 647 -18.74 -47.84 -16.28
C ASN A 647 -19.02 -46.33 -16.09
N LEU A 648 -17.98 -45.53 -15.79
CA LEU A 648 -18.14 -44.06 -15.64
C LEU A 648 -18.41 -43.41 -17.00
N THR A 649 -19.39 -42.52 -17.06
CA THR A 649 -19.81 -41.85 -18.29
C THR A 649 -19.47 -40.37 -18.38
N PHE A 650 -19.07 -39.73 -17.28
CA PHE A 650 -18.84 -38.27 -17.19
C PHE A 650 -20.02 -37.40 -17.67
N VAL A 651 -21.22 -37.96 -17.68
CA VAL A 651 -22.45 -37.32 -18.18
C VAL A 651 -23.60 -37.61 -17.22
N THR A 652 -24.42 -36.60 -16.97
CA THR A 652 -25.69 -36.72 -16.25
C THR A 652 -26.88 -36.53 -17.20
N GLY A 653 -28.09 -36.72 -16.69
CA GLY A 653 -29.30 -36.45 -17.48
C GLY A 653 -29.36 -35.01 -17.98
N ILE A 654 -28.83 -34.04 -17.20
CA ILE A 654 -28.80 -32.60 -17.55
C ILE A 654 -27.72 -32.32 -18.61
N SER A 655 -26.53 -32.88 -18.43
CA SER A 655 -25.38 -32.59 -19.30
C SER A 655 -25.33 -33.39 -20.61
N ARG A 656 -26.18 -34.43 -20.75
CA ARG A 656 -26.14 -35.35 -21.89
C ARG A 656 -26.35 -34.67 -23.25
N ASN A 657 -27.33 -33.74 -23.29
CA ASN A 657 -27.71 -33.02 -24.50
C ASN A 657 -27.24 -31.57 -24.53
N PHE A 658 -26.54 -31.12 -23.48
CA PHE A 658 -26.12 -29.72 -23.41
C PHE A 658 -25.06 -29.43 -24.49
N LEU A 659 -25.42 -28.60 -25.48
CA LEU A 659 -24.59 -28.15 -26.60
C LEU A 659 -23.88 -29.32 -27.38
N ALA A 660 -24.38 -30.54 -27.27
CA ALA A 660 -23.70 -31.76 -27.79
C ALA A 660 -23.59 -31.82 -29.33
N ASN A 661 -24.51 -31.19 -30.07
CA ASN A 661 -24.59 -31.26 -31.54
C ASN A 661 -24.77 -29.86 -32.16
N THR A 662 -24.05 -28.86 -31.63
CA THR A 662 -24.13 -27.52 -32.20
C THR A 662 -23.53 -27.48 -33.62
N LYS A 663 -24.27 -26.86 -34.53
CA LYS A 663 -23.87 -26.61 -35.94
C LYS A 663 -24.03 -25.13 -36.26
N VAL A 664 -23.54 -24.27 -35.39
CA VAL A 664 -23.63 -22.81 -35.57
C VAL A 664 -22.63 -22.37 -36.63
N ASN A 665 -23.06 -21.58 -37.58
CA ASN A 665 -22.17 -21.00 -38.60
C ASN A 665 -21.57 -19.67 -38.06
N PHE A 666 -20.49 -19.78 -37.24
CA PHE A 666 -19.77 -18.66 -36.68
C PHE A 666 -19.02 -17.86 -37.75
N MET A 667 -18.32 -18.54 -38.63
CA MET A 667 -17.48 -17.92 -39.65
C MET A 667 -18.31 -17.22 -40.72
N GLY A 668 -19.51 -17.71 -41.02
CA GLY A 668 -20.43 -17.04 -41.95
C GLY A 668 -20.96 -15.72 -41.42
N LYS A 669 -21.01 -15.57 -40.11
CA LYS A 669 -21.41 -14.32 -39.44
C LYS A 669 -20.22 -13.45 -38.99
N ALA A 670 -18.99 -13.78 -39.39
CA ALA A 670 -17.75 -13.13 -38.94
C ALA A 670 -17.74 -11.61 -39.25
N LYS A 671 -18.27 -11.17 -40.42
CA LYS A 671 -18.37 -9.74 -40.76
C LYS A 671 -19.26 -9.01 -39.76
N ALA A 672 -20.47 -9.54 -39.50
CA ALA A 672 -21.40 -8.94 -38.55
C ALA A 672 -20.85 -8.89 -37.14
N SER A 673 -20.20 -9.99 -36.66
CA SER A 673 -19.65 -10.03 -35.32
C SER A 673 -18.50 -9.03 -35.12
N VAL A 674 -17.57 -8.95 -36.09
CA VAL A 674 -16.47 -7.97 -36.02
C VAL A 674 -17.01 -6.54 -36.06
N THR A 675 -18.03 -6.26 -36.88
CA THR A 675 -18.69 -4.93 -36.95
C THR A 675 -19.34 -4.58 -35.61
N ILE A 676 -20.02 -5.50 -34.93
CA ILE A 676 -20.63 -5.27 -33.61
C ILE A 676 -19.54 -4.93 -32.58
N PHE A 677 -18.44 -5.68 -32.54
CA PHE A 677 -17.33 -5.39 -31.67
C PHE A 677 -16.70 -4.02 -31.97
N LEU A 678 -16.60 -3.63 -33.23
CA LEU A 678 -16.06 -2.36 -33.65
C LEU A 678 -16.97 -1.19 -33.24
N ILE A 679 -18.29 -1.36 -33.42
CA ILE A 679 -19.30 -0.38 -32.93
C ILE A 679 -19.19 -0.25 -31.40
N GLY A 680 -19.14 -1.37 -30.67
CA GLY A 680 -18.97 -1.37 -29.22
C GLY A 680 -17.68 -0.66 -28.77
N ALA A 681 -16.57 -0.84 -29.49
CA ALA A 681 -15.33 -0.14 -29.24
C ALA A 681 -15.44 1.37 -29.47
N VAL A 682 -16.09 1.79 -30.57
CA VAL A 682 -16.33 3.22 -30.86
C VAL A 682 -17.22 3.85 -29.77
N VAL A 683 -18.27 3.15 -29.34
CA VAL A 683 -19.12 3.59 -28.22
C VAL A 683 -18.30 3.71 -26.93
N SER A 684 -17.48 2.71 -26.60
CA SER A 684 -16.61 2.74 -25.44
C SER A 684 -15.64 3.92 -25.47
N ILE A 685 -14.98 4.17 -26.59
CA ILE A 685 -14.07 5.31 -26.79
C ILE A 685 -14.86 6.63 -26.69
N GLY A 686 -16.06 6.70 -27.24
CA GLY A 686 -16.93 7.87 -27.15
C GLY A 686 -17.26 8.23 -25.69
N PHE A 687 -17.66 7.26 -24.87
CA PHE A 687 -17.93 7.48 -23.45
C PHE A 687 -16.66 7.81 -22.65
N LEU A 688 -15.55 7.13 -22.93
CA LEU A 688 -14.27 7.45 -22.32
C LEU A 688 -13.79 8.87 -22.62
N SER A 689 -14.05 9.38 -23.83
CA SER A 689 -13.67 10.74 -24.24
C SER A 689 -14.60 11.81 -23.68
N THR A 690 -15.91 11.54 -23.58
CA THR A 690 -16.91 12.53 -23.14
C THR A 690 -17.10 12.54 -21.64
N ARG A 691 -17.17 11.37 -21.00
CA ARG A 691 -17.48 11.22 -19.57
C ARG A 691 -16.24 10.90 -18.74
N GLY A 692 -15.20 10.32 -19.35
CA GLY A 692 -13.99 9.91 -18.69
C GLY A 692 -14.17 8.71 -17.75
N LEU A 693 -13.22 8.54 -16.85
CA LEU A 693 -13.21 7.52 -15.79
C LEU A 693 -13.19 8.22 -14.42
N SER A 694 -13.92 7.69 -13.46
CA SER A 694 -13.78 8.10 -12.06
C SER A 694 -12.48 7.54 -11.52
N LYS A 695 -11.48 8.38 -11.34
CA LYS A 695 -10.16 7.99 -10.84
C LYS A 695 -10.16 8.05 -9.32
N GLY A 696 -9.72 6.98 -8.67
CA GLY A 696 -9.45 6.95 -7.24
C GLY A 696 -8.23 7.77 -6.84
N ILE A 697 -8.02 7.94 -5.54
CA ILE A 697 -6.87 8.68 -4.99
C ILE A 697 -5.52 8.04 -5.36
N ASP A 698 -5.48 6.76 -5.66
CA ASP A 698 -4.28 6.05 -6.12
C ASP A 698 -3.70 6.63 -7.42
N PHE A 699 -4.54 7.31 -8.22
CA PHE A 699 -4.15 7.89 -9.52
C PHE A 699 -4.26 9.41 -9.60
N THR A 700 -4.95 10.03 -8.64
CA THR A 700 -5.10 11.50 -8.57
C THR A 700 -4.33 12.13 -7.43
N GLY A 701 -3.97 11.35 -6.44
CA GLY A 701 -3.62 11.85 -5.11
C GLY A 701 -4.85 12.35 -4.37
N GLY A 702 -4.80 12.34 -3.06
CA GLY A 702 -5.91 12.81 -2.22
C GLY A 702 -6.02 12.05 -0.90
N ARG A 703 -7.13 12.27 -0.22
CA ARG A 703 -7.51 11.62 1.03
C ARG A 703 -8.89 11.01 0.91
N ASN A 704 -9.04 9.80 1.42
CA ASN A 704 -10.30 9.10 1.61
C ASN A 704 -10.57 8.96 3.10
N TYR A 705 -11.78 9.28 3.53
CA TYR A 705 -12.25 9.04 4.88
C TYR A 705 -13.54 8.21 4.83
N VAL A 706 -13.58 7.10 5.54
CA VAL A 706 -14.81 6.35 5.74
C VAL A 706 -15.39 6.80 7.08
N ILE A 707 -16.54 7.45 7.01
CA ILE A 707 -17.21 8.06 8.16
C ILE A 707 -18.48 7.27 8.42
N GLU A 708 -18.59 6.71 9.60
CA GLU A 708 -19.80 6.05 10.11
C GLU A 708 -20.68 7.09 10.81
N PHE A 709 -22.00 7.08 10.54
CA PHE A 709 -22.92 8.07 11.08
C PHE A 709 -23.78 7.49 12.18
N GLU A 710 -24.07 8.30 13.22
CA GLU A 710 -25.01 7.96 14.30
C GLU A 710 -26.46 7.94 13.82
N GLN A 711 -26.76 8.75 12.80
CA GLN A 711 -28.10 8.95 12.27
C GLN A 711 -28.32 8.06 11.04
N LYS A 712 -29.46 7.35 11.02
CA LYS A 712 -29.88 6.61 9.81
C LYS A 712 -30.41 7.58 8.75
N GLY A 713 -30.13 7.27 7.48
CA GLY A 713 -30.62 8.05 6.34
C GLY A 713 -29.72 9.21 5.90
N VAL A 714 -28.46 9.25 6.36
CA VAL A 714 -27.48 10.22 5.87
C VAL A 714 -27.04 9.82 4.46
N THR A 715 -27.39 10.65 3.48
CA THR A 715 -27.04 10.39 2.07
C THR A 715 -25.65 10.90 1.71
N PRO A 716 -24.91 10.20 0.80
CA PRO A 716 -23.62 10.68 0.31
C PRO A 716 -23.67 12.10 -0.25
N GLU A 717 -24.78 12.48 -0.88
CA GLU A 717 -24.97 13.81 -1.47
C GLU A 717 -25.08 14.92 -0.41
N GLN A 718 -25.65 14.62 0.76
CA GLN A 718 -25.68 15.57 1.89
C GLN A 718 -24.25 15.78 2.43
N VAL A 719 -23.50 14.70 2.62
CA VAL A 719 -22.09 14.75 3.07
C VAL A 719 -21.25 15.52 2.07
N ARG A 720 -21.37 15.19 0.78
CA ARG A 720 -20.66 15.88 -0.31
C ARG A 720 -20.96 17.39 -0.30
N LYS A 721 -22.24 17.79 -0.23
CA LYS A 721 -22.63 19.20 -0.25
C LYS A 721 -22.09 19.96 0.95
N ALA A 722 -22.15 19.36 2.15
CA ALA A 722 -21.67 20.00 3.37
C ALA A 722 -20.15 20.28 3.29
N VAL A 723 -19.38 19.30 2.89
CA VAL A 723 -17.91 19.44 2.80
C VAL A 723 -17.50 20.28 1.60
N ALA A 724 -18.11 20.06 0.41
CA ALA A 724 -17.78 20.81 -0.81
C ALA A 724 -18.07 22.31 -0.66
N ALA A 725 -19.13 22.71 0.03
CA ALA A 725 -19.45 24.11 0.27
C ALA A 725 -18.31 24.83 1.02
N LYS A 726 -17.73 24.17 2.03
CA LYS A 726 -16.62 24.71 2.82
C LYS A 726 -15.28 24.64 2.10
N VAL A 727 -15.01 23.55 1.39
CA VAL A 727 -13.78 23.33 0.61
C VAL A 727 -13.69 24.35 -0.53
N ASN A 728 -14.75 24.46 -1.36
CA ASN A 728 -14.75 25.37 -2.50
C ASN A 728 -14.68 26.86 -2.11
N ALA A 729 -15.08 27.20 -0.89
CA ALA A 729 -14.92 28.57 -0.36
C ALA A 729 -13.43 28.91 -0.11
N LYS A 730 -12.57 27.92 0.16
CA LYS A 730 -11.14 28.11 0.41
C LYS A 730 -10.27 27.77 -0.78
N ASP A 731 -10.61 26.69 -1.50
CA ASP A 731 -9.90 26.19 -2.69
C ASP A 731 -10.92 25.75 -3.76
N PRO A 732 -11.20 26.62 -4.75
CA PRO A 732 -12.14 26.31 -5.83
C PRO A 732 -11.72 25.14 -6.74
N ASN A 733 -10.43 24.76 -6.71
CA ASN A 733 -9.88 23.68 -7.54
C ASN A 733 -9.91 22.32 -6.83
N ALA A 734 -10.20 22.31 -5.55
CA ALA A 734 -10.28 21.09 -4.80
C ALA A 734 -11.56 20.30 -5.14
N THR A 735 -11.41 18.99 -5.27
CA THR A 735 -12.52 18.09 -5.57
C THR A 735 -13.02 17.41 -4.30
N VAL A 736 -14.34 17.22 -4.22
CA VAL A 736 -14.99 16.49 -3.13
C VAL A 736 -15.99 15.52 -3.73
N SER A 737 -15.84 14.23 -3.44
CA SER A 737 -16.79 13.17 -3.79
C SER A 737 -17.21 12.39 -2.54
N ALA A 738 -18.40 11.82 -2.56
CA ALA A 738 -18.91 10.99 -1.48
C ALA A 738 -19.72 9.83 -2.05
N ILE A 739 -19.51 8.63 -1.49
CA ILE A 739 -20.13 7.38 -1.93
C ILE A 739 -20.59 6.60 -0.70
N ALA A 740 -21.78 5.99 -0.75
CA ALA A 740 -22.25 5.12 0.32
C ALA A 740 -21.41 3.86 0.41
N ILE A 741 -21.16 3.42 1.63
CA ILE A 741 -20.52 2.14 1.96
C ILE A 741 -21.42 1.40 2.93
N THR A 742 -21.57 0.10 2.73
CA THR A 742 -22.31 -0.77 3.64
C THR A 742 -21.34 -1.31 4.71
N THR A 743 -21.59 -1.01 5.97
CA THR A 743 -20.90 -1.59 7.13
C THR A 743 -21.84 -2.54 7.87
N THR A 744 -21.29 -3.32 8.80
CA THR A 744 -22.07 -4.33 9.54
C THR A 744 -23.11 -3.71 10.48
N SER A 745 -22.86 -2.51 10.99
CA SER A 745 -23.64 -1.91 12.09
C SER A 745 -24.45 -0.68 11.68
N ASN A 746 -23.92 0.19 10.82
CA ASN A 746 -24.50 1.49 10.50
C ASN A 746 -24.25 1.87 9.03
N GLU A 747 -24.89 2.98 8.61
CA GLU A 747 -24.63 3.59 7.32
C GLU A 747 -23.30 4.37 7.37
N ALA A 748 -22.39 4.07 6.44
CA ALA A 748 -21.15 4.76 6.31
C ALA A 748 -21.02 5.43 4.94
N VAL A 749 -20.27 6.51 4.87
CA VAL A 749 -19.98 7.24 3.63
C VAL A 749 -18.48 7.38 3.46
N ARG A 750 -17.97 7.00 2.29
CA ARG A 750 -16.61 7.32 1.87
C ARG A 750 -16.59 8.72 1.30
N LEU A 751 -15.84 9.59 1.95
CA LEU A 751 -15.58 10.97 1.53
C LEU A 751 -14.18 11.05 0.94
N THR A 752 -14.07 11.47 -0.32
CA THR A 752 -12.80 11.66 -1.02
C THR A 752 -12.54 13.13 -1.29
N THR A 753 -11.34 13.64 -1.00
CA THR A 753 -10.94 15.01 -1.29
C THR A 753 -9.45 15.13 -1.56
N ASN A 754 -9.07 16.05 -2.45
CA ASN A 754 -7.68 16.45 -2.70
C ASN A 754 -7.32 17.79 -2.04
N TYR A 755 -8.16 18.29 -1.14
CA TYR A 755 -7.93 19.55 -0.43
C TYR A 755 -6.59 19.55 0.30
N ARG A 756 -5.74 20.57 0.03
CA ARG A 756 -4.41 20.77 0.62
C ARG A 756 -3.47 19.54 0.52
N ILE A 757 -3.60 18.72 -0.52
CA ILE A 757 -2.77 17.50 -0.65
C ILE A 757 -1.31 17.80 -1.03
N ASN A 758 -1.04 18.98 -1.61
CA ASN A 758 0.29 19.40 -2.04
C ASN A 758 1.11 20.08 -0.91
N GLU A 759 0.51 20.30 0.25
CA GLU A 759 1.18 20.91 1.40
C GLU A 759 1.82 19.84 2.28
N ASP A 760 3.10 20.03 2.66
CA ASP A 760 3.93 19.05 3.40
C ASP A 760 4.14 19.47 4.88
N ALA A 761 3.18 20.16 5.52
CA ALA A 761 3.33 20.52 6.95
C ALA A 761 2.86 19.36 7.87
N GLU A 762 3.52 19.25 9.02
CA GLU A 762 3.39 18.10 9.94
C GLU A 762 1.97 17.89 10.51
N ASN A 763 1.15 18.97 10.60
CA ASN A 763 -0.21 18.92 11.19
C ASN A 763 -1.35 19.03 10.17
N ILE A 764 -1.05 19.00 8.87
CA ILE A 764 -2.07 19.24 7.82
C ILE A 764 -3.19 18.21 7.86
N ASP A 765 -2.87 16.96 8.12
CA ASP A 765 -3.85 15.88 8.11
C ASP A 765 -4.87 16.07 9.25
N GLN A 766 -4.40 16.47 10.45
CA GLN A 766 -5.27 16.81 11.57
C GLN A 766 -6.11 18.07 11.31
N GLU A 767 -5.53 19.08 10.65
CA GLU A 767 -6.27 20.28 10.26
C GLU A 767 -7.37 19.97 9.23
N VAL A 768 -7.11 19.07 8.28
CA VAL A 768 -8.11 18.63 7.30
C VAL A 768 -9.20 17.81 7.96
N GLU A 769 -8.85 16.89 8.87
CA GLU A 769 -9.83 16.10 9.64
C GLU A 769 -10.73 17.02 10.48
N ARG A 770 -10.15 18.01 11.14
CA ARG A 770 -10.90 19.00 11.89
C ARG A 770 -11.80 19.84 11.00
N PHE A 771 -11.32 20.23 9.84
CA PHE A 771 -12.09 20.99 8.85
C PHE A 771 -13.31 20.19 8.34
N ILE A 772 -13.13 18.89 8.10
CA ILE A 772 -14.23 17.99 7.71
C ILE A 772 -15.22 17.85 8.86
N PHE A 773 -14.74 17.64 10.08
CA PHE A 773 -15.57 17.59 11.28
C PHE A 773 -16.44 18.86 11.41
N ASP A 774 -15.82 20.04 11.33
CA ASP A 774 -16.53 21.32 11.42
C ASP A 774 -17.60 21.47 10.33
N ALA A 775 -17.34 20.99 9.11
CA ALA A 775 -18.30 21.01 8.01
C ALA A 775 -19.51 20.12 8.27
N LEU A 776 -19.26 18.90 8.77
CA LEU A 776 -20.31 17.91 9.04
C LEU A 776 -21.11 18.27 10.30
N HIS A 777 -20.45 18.82 11.33
CA HIS A 777 -21.10 19.25 12.58
C HIS A 777 -22.00 20.49 12.35
N GLU A 778 -21.54 21.49 11.58
CA GLU A 778 -22.35 22.65 11.17
C GLU A 778 -23.57 22.23 10.35
N ALA A 779 -23.41 21.24 9.47
CA ALA A 779 -24.51 20.65 8.70
C ALA A 779 -25.44 19.76 9.56
N LYS A 780 -25.16 19.58 10.86
CA LYS A 780 -25.90 18.72 11.81
C LYS A 780 -25.99 17.25 11.37
N LEU A 781 -25.00 16.78 10.62
CA LEU A 781 -24.90 15.39 10.18
C LEU A 781 -24.20 14.51 11.24
N ILE A 782 -23.39 15.10 12.12
CA ILE A 782 -22.71 14.46 13.24
C ILE A 782 -23.02 15.24 14.52
N LYS A 783 -23.25 14.52 15.62
CA LYS A 783 -23.49 15.07 16.97
C LYS A 783 -22.31 14.85 17.92
N ALA A 784 -21.48 13.86 17.63
CA ALA A 784 -20.28 13.51 18.39
C ALA A 784 -19.35 14.72 18.53
N ASP A 785 -18.53 14.77 19.56
CA ASP A 785 -17.44 15.73 19.69
C ASP A 785 -16.24 15.34 18.80
N TYR A 786 -15.28 16.25 18.67
CA TYR A 786 -14.12 16.02 17.82
C TYR A 786 -13.25 14.83 18.28
N ALA A 787 -13.14 14.60 19.60
CA ALA A 787 -12.37 13.51 20.14
C ALA A 787 -12.99 12.14 19.74
N THR A 788 -14.32 12.03 19.81
CA THR A 788 -15.05 10.86 19.33
C THR A 788 -14.97 10.71 17.81
N PHE A 789 -15.00 11.82 17.05
CA PHE A 789 -14.92 11.78 15.59
C PHE A 789 -13.62 11.20 15.06
N ILE A 790 -12.51 11.45 15.73
CA ILE A 790 -11.19 10.91 15.34
C ILE A 790 -10.90 9.53 15.96
N ASP A 791 -11.75 9.06 16.87
CA ASP A 791 -11.60 7.74 17.50
C ASP A 791 -12.03 6.64 16.52
N ARG A 792 -11.06 5.92 15.99
CA ARG A 792 -11.24 4.86 14.99
C ARG A 792 -11.74 3.53 15.59
N ASP A 793 -11.69 3.41 16.91
CA ASP A 793 -12.20 2.24 17.66
C ASP A 793 -13.62 2.44 18.18
N ASN A 794 -14.23 3.62 17.93
CA ASN A 794 -15.58 3.92 18.34
C ASN A 794 -16.60 3.21 17.43
N HIS A 795 -17.43 2.35 18.02
CA HIS A 795 -18.47 1.60 17.32
C HIS A 795 -19.88 2.21 17.48
N ALA A 796 -19.99 3.35 18.15
CA ALA A 796 -21.28 4.01 18.36
C ALA A 796 -21.73 4.90 17.18
N GLY A 797 -20.88 5.11 16.18
CA GLY A 797 -21.08 6.03 15.07
C GLY A 797 -20.60 7.46 15.38
N GLY A 798 -20.61 8.32 14.38
CA GLY A 798 -20.09 9.69 14.47
C GLY A 798 -18.57 9.79 14.37
N SER A 799 -17.89 8.77 13.86
CA SER A 799 -16.42 8.68 13.81
C SER A 799 -15.87 8.26 12.43
N ILE A 800 -14.59 8.58 12.22
CA ILE A 800 -13.81 8.10 11.08
C ILE A 800 -13.32 6.68 11.40
N ILE A 801 -13.83 5.68 10.69
CA ILE A 801 -13.43 4.27 10.86
C ILE A 801 -12.27 3.86 9.97
N SER A 802 -11.98 4.63 8.90
CA SER A 802 -10.82 4.42 8.03
C SER A 802 -10.39 5.73 7.41
N ALA A 803 -9.09 5.92 7.28
CA ALA A 803 -8.49 7.05 6.60
C ALA A 803 -7.36 6.56 5.69
N GLN A 804 -7.31 7.09 4.47
CA GLN A 804 -6.27 6.81 3.48
C GLN A 804 -5.79 8.12 2.86
N LYS A 805 -4.47 8.26 2.73
CA LYS A 805 -3.81 9.39 2.07
C LYS A 805 -2.84 8.86 1.03
N VAL A 806 -2.87 9.44 -0.15
CA VAL A 806 -1.92 9.16 -1.23
C VAL A 806 -1.38 10.49 -1.74
N GLY A 807 -0.06 10.65 -1.67
CA GLY A 807 0.63 11.83 -2.19
C GLY A 807 0.59 11.90 -3.72
N PRO A 808 0.63 13.09 -4.33
CA PRO A 808 0.54 13.27 -5.79
C PRO A 808 1.67 12.60 -6.57
N SER A 809 2.88 12.57 -6.01
CA SER A 809 4.03 11.88 -6.62
C SER A 809 3.79 10.39 -6.74
N VAL A 810 3.36 9.75 -5.65
CA VAL A 810 3.04 8.32 -5.60
C VAL A 810 1.89 7.99 -6.58
N ALA A 811 0.84 8.80 -6.59
CA ALA A 811 -0.30 8.62 -7.50
C ALA A 811 0.12 8.67 -8.98
N SER A 812 0.99 9.62 -9.35
CA SER A 812 1.53 9.72 -10.71
C SER A 812 2.34 8.49 -11.11
N GLU A 813 3.17 7.98 -10.21
CA GLU A 813 3.96 6.76 -10.44
C GLU A 813 3.08 5.52 -10.57
N MET A 814 2.07 5.39 -9.72
CA MET A 814 1.09 4.31 -9.79
C MET A 814 0.35 4.31 -11.13
N ALA A 815 -0.07 5.48 -11.63
CA ALA A 815 -0.72 5.61 -12.92
C ALA A 815 0.18 5.17 -14.09
N LYS A 816 1.46 5.56 -14.08
CA LYS A 816 2.43 5.13 -15.09
C LYS A 816 2.68 3.62 -15.03
N SER A 817 2.89 3.09 -13.84
CA SER A 817 3.12 1.66 -13.60
C SER A 817 1.94 0.81 -14.06
N ALA A 818 0.71 1.28 -13.82
CA ALA A 818 -0.51 0.63 -14.29
C ALA A 818 -0.57 0.50 -15.82
N ILE A 819 -0.28 1.58 -16.54
CA ILE A 819 -0.25 1.57 -18.01
C ILE A 819 0.85 0.64 -18.53
N ILE A 820 2.05 0.73 -17.96
CA ILE A 820 3.21 -0.09 -18.34
C ILE A 820 2.91 -1.57 -18.10
N SER A 821 2.31 -1.94 -16.98
CA SER A 821 1.98 -3.32 -16.65
C SER A 821 0.99 -3.95 -17.63
N VAL A 822 -0.03 -3.20 -18.05
CA VAL A 822 -1.00 -3.65 -19.07
C VAL A 822 -0.31 -3.85 -20.42
N LEU A 823 0.48 -2.88 -20.87
CA LEU A 823 1.22 -2.98 -22.14
C LEU A 823 2.24 -4.12 -22.13
N LEU A 824 2.95 -4.30 -21.01
CA LEU A 824 3.92 -5.37 -20.86
C LEU A 824 3.24 -6.75 -20.86
N SER A 825 2.07 -6.87 -20.20
CA SER A 825 1.27 -8.10 -20.20
C SER A 825 0.81 -8.47 -21.61
N LEU A 826 0.27 -7.52 -22.37
CA LEU A 826 -0.14 -7.74 -23.76
C LEU A 826 1.05 -8.13 -24.64
N ALA A 827 2.21 -7.50 -24.47
CA ALA A 827 3.43 -7.82 -25.23
C ALA A 827 3.96 -9.21 -24.85
N ALA A 828 4.04 -9.53 -23.57
CA ALA A 828 4.50 -10.84 -23.10
C ALA A 828 3.60 -11.98 -23.61
N ILE A 829 2.28 -11.78 -23.55
CA ILE A 829 1.31 -12.75 -24.09
C ILE A 829 1.45 -12.88 -25.61
N PHE A 830 1.60 -11.78 -26.34
CA PHE A 830 1.84 -11.81 -27.79
C PHE A 830 3.05 -12.65 -28.13
N ILE A 831 4.18 -12.40 -27.47
CA ILE A 831 5.44 -13.13 -27.67
C ILE A 831 5.27 -14.61 -27.32
N TYR A 832 4.63 -14.89 -26.18
CA TYR A 832 4.38 -16.27 -25.76
C TYR A 832 3.58 -17.05 -26.81
N ILE A 833 2.45 -16.50 -27.30
CA ILE A 833 1.61 -17.12 -28.31
C ILE A 833 2.38 -17.30 -29.62
N LEU A 834 3.18 -16.30 -30.03
CA LEU A 834 4.01 -16.38 -31.23
C LEU A 834 4.99 -17.53 -31.17
N VAL A 835 5.68 -17.69 -30.05
CA VAL A 835 6.64 -18.80 -29.84
C VAL A 835 5.94 -20.13 -29.77
N ARG A 836 4.80 -20.20 -29.08
CA ARG A 836 4.05 -21.43 -28.82
C ARG A 836 3.36 -22.00 -30.05
N PHE A 837 2.68 -21.14 -30.81
CA PHE A 837 1.93 -21.54 -32.00
C PHE A 837 2.72 -21.42 -33.29
N ARG A 838 3.86 -20.75 -33.28
CA ARG A 838 4.71 -20.50 -34.47
C ARG A 838 3.93 -19.91 -35.65
N ASN A 839 2.88 -19.15 -35.38
CA ASN A 839 2.03 -18.58 -36.39
C ASN A 839 1.54 -17.18 -35.94
N VAL A 840 1.91 -16.16 -36.71
CA VAL A 840 1.58 -14.76 -36.44
C VAL A 840 0.07 -14.51 -36.40
N ALA A 841 -0.71 -15.26 -37.17
CA ALA A 841 -2.15 -15.10 -37.27
C ALA A 841 -2.86 -15.33 -35.94
N PHE A 842 -2.45 -16.35 -35.18
CA PHE A 842 -3.02 -16.64 -33.86
C PHE A 842 -2.59 -15.58 -32.83
N SER A 843 -1.36 -15.12 -32.90
CA SER A 843 -0.86 -14.05 -31.99
C SER A 843 -1.58 -12.73 -32.20
N VAL A 844 -1.73 -12.31 -33.43
CA VAL A 844 -2.47 -11.07 -33.78
C VAL A 844 -3.94 -11.19 -33.40
N GLY A 845 -4.59 -12.33 -33.72
CA GLY A 845 -5.99 -12.56 -33.39
C GLY A 845 -6.27 -12.50 -31.90
N SER A 846 -5.43 -13.15 -31.10
CA SER A 846 -5.56 -13.13 -29.64
C SER A 846 -5.30 -11.76 -29.03
N THR A 847 -4.19 -11.10 -29.42
CA THR A 847 -3.80 -9.81 -28.81
C THR A 847 -4.80 -8.71 -29.15
N LEU A 848 -5.26 -8.62 -30.41
CA LEU A 848 -6.30 -7.67 -30.76
C LEU A 848 -7.59 -7.91 -29.97
N ALA A 849 -7.99 -9.17 -29.80
CA ALA A 849 -9.17 -9.46 -29.00
C ALA A 849 -8.99 -9.06 -27.53
N LEU A 850 -7.80 -9.25 -26.93
CA LEU A 850 -7.50 -8.79 -25.57
C LEU A 850 -7.54 -7.26 -25.43
N VAL A 851 -7.06 -6.53 -26.44
CA VAL A 851 -7.17 -5.06 -26.47
C VAL A 851 -8.64 -4.63 -26.48
N PHE A 852 -9.49 -5.28 -27.28
CA PHE A 852 -10.92 -5.01 -27.28
C PHE A 852 -11.57 -5.37 -25.94
N ASP A 853 -11.24 -6.50 -25.32
CA ASP A 853 -11.77 -6.91 -24.01
C ASP A 853 -11.44 -5.83 -22.95
N THR A 854 -10.20 -5.37 -22.92
CA THR A 854 -9.76 -4.29 -22.02
C THR A 854 -10.52 -2.99 -22.27
N LEU A 855 -10.70 -2.62 -23.55
CA LEU A 855 -11.43 -1.42 -23.95
C LEU A 855 -12.91 -1.48 -23.53
N PHE A 856 -13.54 -2.65 -23.64
CA PHE A 856 -14.93 -2.85 -23.19
C PHE A 856 -15.06 -2.75 -21.67
N ILE A 857 -14.14 -3.30 -20.89
CA ILE A 857 -14.15 -3.16 -19.43
C ILE A 857 -14.07 -1.67 -19.07
N LEU A 858 -13.11 -0.93 -19.61
CA LEU A 858 -12.96 0.51 -19.41
C LEU A 858 -14.19 1.30 -19.85
N GLY A 859 -14.75 0.96 -21.02
CA GLY A 859 -15.97 1.59 -21.57
C GLY A 859 -17.17 1.38 -20.66
N MET A 860 -17.38 0.17 -20.14
CA MET A 860 -18.47 -0.14 -19.23
C MET A 860 -18.32 0.59 -17.89
N TYR A 861 -17.11 0.75 -17.37
CA TYR A 861 -16.85 1.56 -16.18
C TYR A 861 -17.25 3.03 -16.43
N SER A 862 -16.88 3.60 -17.58
CA SER A 862 -17.27 4.96 -17.96
C SER A 862 -18.79 5.11 -18.14
N ILE A 863 -19.47 4.11 -18.72
CA ILE A 863 -20.92 4.14 -18.94
C ILE A 863 -21.68 4.01 -17.61
N CYS A 864 -21.32 3.04 -16.79
CA CYS A 864 -22.07 2.67 -15.59
C CYS A 864 -21.78 3.58 -14.40
N TRP A 865 -20.67 4.34 -14.41
CA TRP A 865 -20.32 5.23 -13.31
C TRP A 865 -21.45 6.22 -12.99
N GLY A 866 -21.83 6.28 -11.70
CA GLY A 866 -22.91 7.12 -11.19
C GLY A 866 -24.33 6.58 -11.44
N TRP A 867 -24.48 5.41 -12.10
CA TRP A 867 -25.78 4.76 -12.30
C TRP A 867 -25.97 3.55 -11.40
N VAL A 868 -24.87 2.92 -11.00
CA VAL A 868 -24.90 1.76 -10.12
C VAL A 868 -24.72 2.18 -8.64
N PRO A 869 -25.29 1.43 -7.69
CA PRO A 869 -25.26 1.79 -6.26
C PRO A 869 -23.95 1.40 -5.56
N PHE A 870 -22.88 1.16 -6.28
CA PHE A 870 -21.54 0.83 -5.75
C PHE A 870 -20.46 1.62 -6.47
N SER A 871 -19.28 1.72 -5.84
CA SER A 871 -18.15 2.47 -6.40
C SER A 871 -17.59 1.81 -7.66
N LEU A 872 -17.45 2.58 -8.73
CA LEU A 872 -16.72 2.24 -9.96
C LEU A 872 -15.49 3.15 -10.12
N GLU A 873 -14.85 3.48 -9.01
CA GLU A 873 -13.57 4.18 -9.04
C GLU A 873 -12.50 3.28 -9.62
N VAL A 874 -11.69 3.84 -10.50
CA VAL A 874 -10.50 3.18 -11.01
C VAL A 874 -9.40 3.37 -9.98
N ASP A 875 -9.05 2.31 -9.29
CA ASP A 875 -8.02 2.21 -8.26
C ASP A 875 -6.99 1.14 -8.65
N GLN A 876 -6.05 0.84 -7.78
CA GLN A 876 -5.09 -0.23 -8.01
C GLN A 876 -5.76 -1.60 -8.15
N THR A 877 -6.83 -1.87 -7.39
CA THR A 877 -7.53 -3.16 -7.43
C THR A 877 -8.21 -3.38 -8.77
N PHE A 878 -8.72 -2.32 -9.40
CA PHE A 878 -9.25 -2.36 -10.76
C PHE A 878 -8.18 -2.76 -11.80
N ILE A 879 -6.96 -2.23 -11.68
CA ILE A 879 -5.85 -2.64 -12.58
C ILE A 879 -5.53 -4.13 -12.40
N GLY A 880 -5.54 -4.60 -11.15
CA GLY A 880 -5.42 -6.03 -10.84
C GLY A 880 -6.51 -6.87 -11.52
N ALA A 881 -7.76 -6.40 -11.49
CA ALA A 881 -8.87 -7.06 -12.18
C ALA A 881 -8.68 -7.09 -13.70
N VAL A 882 -8.29 -5.98 -14.33
CA VAL A 882 -8.05 -5.90 -15.78
C VAL A 882 -6.93 -6.85 -16.21
N LEU A 883 -5.80 -6.86 -15.52
CA LEU A 883 -4.68 -7.75 -15.82
C LEU A 883 -5.07 -9.22 -15.65
N THR A 884 -5.83 -9.53 -14.61
CA THR A 884 -6.33 -10.88 -14.37
C THR A 884 -7.37 -11.30 -15.43
N ALA A 885 -8.25 -10.38 -15.84
CA ALA A 885 -9.19 -10.60 -16.92
C ALA A 885 -8.50 -10.87 -18.27
N ILE A 886 -7.39 -10.17 -18.55
CA ILE A 886 -6.52 -10.45 -19.71
C ILE A 886 -5.96 -11.87 -19.62
N GLY A 887 -5.42 -12.26 -18.45
CA GLY A 887 -4.88 -13.59 -18.18
C GLY A 887 -5.93 -14.71 -18.32
N TYR A 888 -7.16 -14.45 -17.88
CA TYR A 888 -8.26 -15.39 -18.01
C TYR A 888 -8.77 -15.47 -19.46
N SER A 889 -8.98 -14.33 -20.11
CA SER A 889 -9.49 -14.26 -21.47
C SER A 889 -8.58 -14.95 -22.49
N ILE A 890 -7.26 -14.90 -22.28
CA ILE A 890 -6.33 -15.61 -23.18
C ILE A 890 -6.44 -17.13 -23.05
N ASN A 891 -6.83 -17.66 -21.89
CA ASN A 891 -7.02 -19.09 -21.68
C ASN A 891 -8.01 -19.67 -22.68
N ASP A 892 -9.18 -19.07 -22.83
CA ASP A 892 -10.20 -19.52 -23.81
C ASP A 892 -9.67 -19.45 -25.25
N LYS A 893 -8.94 -18.36 -25.58
CA LYS A 893 -8.37 -18.16 -26.92
C LYS A 893 -7.32 -19.22 -27.26
N VAL A 894 -6.43 -19.54 -26.31
CA VAL A 894 -5.38 -20.55 -26.47
C VAL A 894 -5.98 -21.91 -26.79
N VAL A 895 -7.05 -22.29 -26.10
CA VAL A 895 -7.68 -23.60 -26.30
C VAL A 895 -8.42 -23.69 -27.62
N VAL A 896 -9.13 -22.66 -28.01
CA VAL A 896 -9.77 -22.58 -29.33
C VAL A 896 -8.71 -22.67 -30.42
N PHE A 897 -7.59 -21.99 -30.28
CA PHE A 897 -6.50 -22.01 -31.25
C PHE A 897 -5.71 -23.32 -31.24
N ASP A 898 -5.55 -23.95 -30.08
CA ASP A 898 -4.95 -25.29 -30.01
C ASP A 898 -5.79 -26.31 -30.78
N ARG A 899 -7.12 -26.27 -30.64
CA ARG A 899 -8.03 -27.10 -31.43
C ARG A 899 -7.97 -26.78 -32.92
N MET A 900 -7.90 -25.52 -33.30
CA MET A 900 -7.70 -25.14 -34.70
C MET A 900 -6.40 -25.66 -35.26
N ARG A 901 -5.30 -25.56 -34.48
CA ARG A 901 -3.98 -26.10 -34.86
C ARG A 901 -4.00 -27.62 -34.99
N GLU A 902 -4.63 -28.33 -34.08
CA GLU A 902 -4.83 -29.76 -34.13
C GLU A 902 -5.56 -30.15 -35.41
N ASN A 903 -6.69 -29.51 -35.72
CA ASN A 903 -7.47 -29.77 -36.94
C ASN A 903 -6.73 -29.40 -38.22
N LEU A 904 -5.90 -28.33 -38.22
CA LEU A 904 -5.05 -28.00 -39.36
C LEU A 904 -4.00 -29.07 -39.66
N GLN A 905 -3.50 -29.76 -38.62
CA GLN A 905 -2.52 -30.85 -38.74
C GLN A 905 -3.21 -32.17 -39.19
N LEU A 906 -4.38 -32.47 -38.62
CA LEU A 906 -5.12 -33.70 -38.95
C LEU A 906 -5.75 -33.67 -40.34
N TYR A 907 -6.18 -32.49 -40.80
CA TYR A 907 -6.90 -32.32 -42.05
C TYR A 907 -6.26 -31.22 -42.93
N PRO A 908 -5.03 -31.40 -43.42
CA PRO A 908 -4.26 -30.37 -44.10
C PRO A 908 -4.88 -29.90 -45.42
N ASN A 909 -5.73 -30.71 -46.04
CA ASN A 909 -6.39 -30.43 -47.33
C ASN A 909 -7.84 -29.90 -47.18
N ARG A 910 -8.33 -29.76 -45.92
CA ARG A 910 -9.70 -29.29 -45.68
C ARG A 910 -9.76 -27.77 -45.80
N ASP A 911 -10.91 -27.29 -46.28
CA ASP A 911 -11.23 -25.86 -46.35
C ASP A 911 -11.07 -25.18 -45.00
N TYR A 912 -10.36 -24.04 -44.92
CA TYR A 912 -10.11 -23.29 -43.68
C TYR A 912 -11.39 -22.78 -43.04
N PHE A 913 -12.37 -22.34 -43.86
CA PHE A 913 -13.65 -21.86 -43.34
C PHE A 913 -14.39 -22.95 -42.57
N ARG A 914 -14.47 -24.17 -43.17
CA ARG A 914 -15.12 -25.31 -42.54
C ARG A 914 -14.34 -25.76 -41.29
N LEU A 915 -13.01 -25.82 -41.38
CA LEU A 915 -12.15 -26.25 -40.31
C LEU A 915 -12.26 -25.32 -39.05
N PHE A 916 -12.21 -24.00 -39.25
CA PHE A 916 -12.38 -23.03 -38.16
C PHE A 916 -13.78 -23.14 -37.54
N ASN A 917 -14.83 -23.26 -38.38
CA ASN A 917 -16.19 -23.37 -37.89
C ASN A 917 -16.43 -24.66 -37.09
N GLU A 918 -15.87 -25.80 -37.53
CA GLU A 918 -15.92 -27.08 -36.80
C GLU A 918 -15.13 -27.02 -35.50
N SER A 919 -13.96 -26.38 -35.48
CA SER A 919 -13.15 -26.19 -34.28
C SER A 919 -13.90 -25.38 -33.23
N LEU A 920 -14.56 -24.26 -33.63
CA LEU A 920 -15.39 -23.44 -32.74
C LEU A 920 -16.56 -24.23 -32.15
N ASN A 921 -17.28 -24.99 -32.97
CA ASN A 921 -18.41 -25.80 -32.49
C ASN A 921 -17.97 -26.91 -31.54
N SER A 922 -16.80 -27.55 -31.77
CA SER A 922 -16.30 -28.61 -30.92
C SER A 922 -15.81 -28.09 -29.55
N THR A 923 -15.32 -26.84 -29.46
CA THR A 923 -14.86 -26.24 -28.22
C THR A 923 -15.94 -25.48 -27.47
N LEU A 924 -17.11 -25.23 -28.06
CA LEU A 924 -18.15 -24.37 -27.51
C LEU A 924 -18.65 -24.81 -26.14
N THR A 925 -18.97 -26.10 -25.98
CA THR A 925 -19.45 -26.66 -24.70
C THR A 925 -18.45 -26.39 -23.57
N ARG A 926 -17.19 -26.61 -23.84
CA ARG A 926 -16.12 -26.39 -22.88
C ARG A 926 -16.00 -24.90 -22.53
N THR A 927 -15.87 -24.01 -23.53
CA THR A 927 -15.73 -22.57 -23.32
C THR A 927 -16.89 -21.99 -22.51
N VAL A 928 -18.13 -22.42 -22.79
CA VAL A 928 -19.29 -21.99 -21.99
C VAL A 928 -19.23 -22.53 -20.56
N MET A 929 -18.78 -23.78 -20.37
CA MET A 929 -18.72 -24.36 -19.02
C MET A 929 -17.63 -23.75 -18.14
N THR A 930 -16.46 -23.49 -18.69
CA THR A 930 -15.35 -22.84 -17.96
C THR A 930 -15.73 -21.41 -17.58
N SER A 931 -16.35 -20.67 -18.49
CA SER A 931 -16.85 -19.33 -18.21
C SER A 931 -17.99 -19.34 -17.17
N ALA A 932 -18.90 -20.33 -17.25
CA ALA A 932 -20.00 -20.46 -16.30
C ALA A 932 -19.51 -20.77 -14.86
N THR A 933 -18.52 -21.65 -14.70
CA THR A 933 -17.92 -21.95 -13.36
C THR A 933 -17.25 -20.73 -12.75
N THR A 934 -16.47 -20.01 -13.54
CA THR A 934 -15.80 -18.79 -13.08
C THR A 934 -16.79 -17.66 -12.81
N LEU A 935 -17.79 -17.49 -13.68
CA LEU A 935 -18.85 -16.49 -13.49
C LEU A 935 -19.65 -16.76 -12.20
N LEU A 936 -19.97 -18.03 -11.91
CA LEU A 936 -20.66 -18.42 -10.69
C LEU A 936 -19.88 -17.99 -9.44
N VAL A 937 -18.58 -18.21 -9.43
CA VAL A 937 -17.69 -17.78 -8.35
C VAL A 937 -17.66 -16.25 -8.22
N LEU A 938 -17.50 -15.56 -9.35
CA LEU A 938 -17.44 -14.09 -9.37
C LEU A 938 -18.76 -13.45 -8.93
N LEU A 939 -19.91 -14.05 -9.25
CA LEU A 939 -21.20 -13.60 -8.76
C LEU A 939 -21.34 -13.77 -7.25
N CYS A 940 -20.80 -14.85 -6.66
CA CYS A 940 -20.74 -14.99 -5.20
C CYS A 940 -19.92 -13.86 -4.57
N ILE A 941 -18.74 -13.55 -5.13
CA ILE A 941 -17.91 -12.44 -4.66
C ILE A 941 -18.66 -11.10 -4.83
N PHE A 942 -19.31 -10.88 -5.94
CA PHE A 942 -20.04 -9.64 -6.24
C PHE A 942 -21.18 -9.37 -5.27
N PHE A 943 -21.96 -10.39 -4.92
CA PHE A 943 -23.11 -10.23 -4.04
C PHE A 943 -22.78 -10.34 -2.55
N LEU A 944 -21.82 -11.19 -2.18
CA LEU A 944 -21.53 -11.54 -0.79
C LEU A 944 -20.18 -10.98 -0.30
N GLY A 945 -19.28 -10.57 -1.18
CA GLY A 945 -17.89 -10.24 -0.83
C GLY A 945 -17.68 -8.83 -0.24
N GLY A 946 -18.74 -8.07 -0.01
CA GLY A 946 -18.66 -6.71 0.53
C GLY A 946 -18.23 -5.65 -0.49
N ASP A 947 -18.31 -4.38 -0.08
CA ASP A 947 -18.10 -3.25 -1.01
C ASP A 947 -16.65 -3.11 -1.48
N SER A 948 -15.68 -3.53 -0.66
CA SER A 948 -14.25 -3.41 -0.98
C SER A 948 -13.81 -4.21 -2.21
N ILE A 949 -14.45 -5.36 -2.48
CA ILE A 949 -14.10 -6.22 -3.62
C ILE A 949 -15.19 -6.27 -4.71
N ARG A 950 -16.32 -5.57 -4.50
CA ARG A 950 -17.44 -5.58 -5.46
C ARG A 950 -17.08 -4.99 -6.81
N SER A 951 -16.37 -3.86 -6.82
CA SER A 951 -15.85 -3.23 -8.04
C SER A 951 -14.90 -4.17 -8.80
N PHE A 952 -13.96 -4.80 -8.09
CA PHE A 952 -13.07 -5.81 -8.65
C PHE A 952 -13.85 -6.98 -9.28
N ALA A 953 -14.82 -7.53 -8.56
CA ALA A 953 -15.65 -8.63 -9.06
C ALA A 953 -16.44 -8.22 -10.31
N PHE A 954 -16.96 -6.99 -10.36
CA PHE A 954 -17.66 -6.45 -11.53
C PHE A 954 -16.75 -6.36 -12.75
N ALA A 955 -15.54 -5.84 -12.61
CA ALA A 955 -14.54 -5.80 -13.70
C ALA A 955 -14.23 -7.21 -14.23
N MET A 956 -14.05 -8.16 -13.32
CA MET A 956 -13.78 -9.56 -13.66
C MET A 956 -14.97 -10.23 -14.36
N ILE A 957 -16.21 -9.99 -13.92
CA ILE A 957 -17.43 -10.47 -14.59
C ILE A 957 -17.47 -9.98 -16.03
N LEU A 958 -17.24 -8.68 -16.24
CA LEU A 958 -17.16 -8.10 -17.59
C LEU A 958 -16.03 -8.75 -18.40
N GLY A 959 -14.86 -8.94 -17.79
CA GLY A 959 -13.69 -9.57 -18.42
C GLY A 959 -13.97 -11.01 -18.87
N VAL A 960 -14.62 -11.81 -18.03
CA VAL A 960 -15.00 -13.19 -18.38
C VAL A 960 -16.05 -13.20 -19.48
N VAL A 961 -17.10 -12.40 -19.38
CA VAL A 961 -18.18 -12.35 -20.39
C VAL A 961 -17.65 -11.87 -21.74
N PHE A 962 -16.97 -10.72 -21.77
CA PHE A 962 -16.42 -10.20 -23.04
C PHE A 962 -15.29 -11.07 -23.56
N GLY A 963 -14.43 -11.63 -22.69
CA GLY A 963 -13.35 -12.54 -23.07
C GLY A 963 -13.84 -13.80 -23.75
N THR A 964 -14.91 -14.39 -23.24
CA THR A 964 -15.57 -15.57 -23.85
C THR A 964 -16.18 -15.24 -25.21
N LEU A 965 -16.91 -14.12 -25.29
CA LEU A 965 -17.50 -13.67 -26.55
C LEU A 965 -16.44 -13.32 -27.57
N SER A 966 -15.39 -12.61 -27.18
CA SER A 966 -14.31 -12.20 -28.09
C SER A 966 -13.49 -13.38 -28.61
N SER A 967 -13.35 -14.45 -27.82
CA SER A 967 -12.64 -15.67 -28.25
C SER A 967 -13.30 -16.30 -29.47
N ILE A 968 -14.63 -16.38 -29.48
CA ILE A 968 -15.41 -17.00 -30.53
C ILE A 968 -15.67 -16.02 -31.70
N PHE A 969 -16.11 -14.80 -31.38
CA PHE A 969 -16.66 -13.87 -32.38
C PHE A 969 -15.65 -12.84 -32.90
N LEU A 970 -14.49 -12.72 -32.30
CA LEU A 970 -13.49 -11.73 -32.73
C LEU A 970 -12.11 -12.38 -32.99
N ALA A 971 -11.54 -13.11 -32.04
CA ALA A 971 -10.19 -13.69 -32.17
C ALA A 971 -10.10 -14.70 -33.32
N ALA A 972 -11.06 -15.63 -33.43
CA ALA A 972 -11.10 -16.62 -34.47
C ALA A 972 -11.28 -16.01 -35.87
N PRO A 973 -12.23 -15.08 -36.15
CA PRO A 973 -12.32 -14.37 -37.41
C PRO A 973 -11.09 -13.58 -37.80
N ILE A 974 -10.43 -12.89 -36.86
CA ILE A 974 -9.20 -12.14 -37.15
C ILE A 974 -8.06 -13.11 -37.50
N ALA A 975 -7.91 -14.20 -36.74
CA ALA A 975 -6.91 -15.24 -37.02
C ALA A 975 -7.14 -15.87 -38.41
N PHE A 976 -8.40 -16.16 -38.79
CA PHE A 976 -8.74 -16.65 -40.09
C PHE A 976 -8.35 -15.70 -41.23
N ARG A 977 -8.69 -14.40 -41.12
CA ARG A 977 -8.30 -13.37 -42.10
C ARG A 977 -6.79 -13.25 -42.25
N THR A 978 -6.09 -13.23 -41.13
CA THR A 978 -4.64 -13.12 -41.14
C THR A 978 -3.97 -14.35 -41.73
N LEU A 979 -4.47 -15.54 -41.37
CA LEU A 979 -3.96 -16.81 -41.93
C LEU A 979 -4.20 -16.89 -43.41
N GLY A 980 -5.41 -16.49 -43.90
CA GLY A 980 -5.75 -16.47 -45.31
C GLY A 980 -4.85 -15.57 -46.14
N ARG A 981 -4.46 -14.41 -45.62
CA ARG A 981 -3.53 -13.46 -46.27
C ARG A 981 -2.06 -13.94 -46.26
N THR A 982 -1.66 -14.73 -45.27
CA THR A 982 -0.27 -15.20 -45.10
C THR A 982 -0.05 -16.60 -45.69
N SER A 983 -1.10 -17.35 -45.99
CA SER A 983 -1.00 -18.69 -46.56
C SER A 983 -0.60 -18.66 -48.01
N LYS A 984 0.30 -19.56 -48.41
CA LYS A 984 0.64 -19.82 -49.82
C LYS A 984 -0.40 -20.66 -50.57
N ARG A 985 -1.42 -21.18 -49.87
CA ARG A 985 -2.51 -21.98 -50.44
C ARG A 985 -3.51 -21.08 -51.14
N LYS A 986 -4.03 -21.51 -52.28
CA LYS A 986 -5.14 -20.82 -52.93
C LYS A 986 -6.40 -20.94 -52.04
N LEU A 987 -6.98 -19.79 -51.70
CA LEU A 987 -8.25 -19.70 -50.97
C LEU A 987 -9.44 -20.06 -51.90
N THR A 988 -10.45 -20.69 -51.37
CA THR A 988 -11.73 -20.85 -52.06
C THR A 988 -12.43 -19.50 -52.20
N GLU A 989 -13.41 -19.35 -53.13
CA GLU A 989 -14.15 -18.09 -53.32
C GLU A 989 -14.77 -17.60 -51.99
N THR A 990 -15.37 -18.51 -51.23
CA THR A 990 -16.00 -18.22 -49.93
C THR A 990 -14.96 -17.75 -48.88
N GLU A 991 -13.78 -18.37 -48.86
CA GLU A 991 -12.67 -17.95 -47.98
C GLU A 991 -12.13 -16.58 -48.36
N ALA A 992 -12.00 -16.32 -49.67
CA ALA A 992 -11.51 -15.06 -50.18
C ALA A 992 -12.47 -13.88 -49.87
N GLU A 993 -13.78 -14.08 -49.94
CA GLU A 993 -14.77 -13.08 -49.52
C GLU A 993 -14.65 -12.73 -48.01
N VAL A 994 -14.48 -13.73 -47.15
CA VAL A 994 -14.36 -13.52 -45.70
C VAL A 994 -13.02 -12.87 -45.35
N VAL A 995 -11.92 -13.18 -46.04
CA VAL A 995 -10.59 -12.60 -45.80
C VAL A 995 -10.53 -11.14 -46.28
N ASN A 996 -11.22 -10.82 -47.40
CA ASN A 996 -11.18 -9.47 -47.99
C ASN A 996 -12.24 -8.51 -47.41
N ALA A 997 -13.17 -9.00 -46.63
CA ALA A 997 -14.20 -8.23 -45.97
C ALA A 997 -13.74 -7.72 -44.58
#